data_9f53c69b7c30a5762bdd2b9d97a65af0
#
_entry.id   9f53c69b7c30a5762bdd2b9d97a65af0
#
_cell.length_a   1.000
_cell.length_b   1.000
_cell.length_c   1.000
_cell.angle_alpha   90.00
_cell.angle_beta   90.00
_cell.angle_gamma   90.00
#
_symmetry.space_group_name_H-M   'P 1'
#
loop_
_entity.id
_entity.type
_entity.pdbx_description
1 polymer ?
#
loop_
_entity_poly.entity_id
_entity_poly.type
_entity_poly.pdbx_seq_one_letter_code
_entity_poly.pdbx_strand_id
1 'polypeptide(L)'
;MGKHRHIQGRLSRFFHKTLSVIKYTALIGLTMALAGTVFVFSYLMGLEEWREFDPEKIGDMQQTLLIYDKNGVETAALYNKQNRVYLPIDEIPEHVKNAFIAIEDTRFYEHNGVDIIRIVGSLIEDLKSGSLKQGASTISQQLVKNTSLTGVKTMSRKLQEAVMAYKLERVYSKDKILEMYLNYIYFGNGAYGIEAAAKVYFGISAKSLSVAQAAMLAGVIKAPTHYAPHLDLQKSIERRNLVLTNMEDQGLISASESKEAKTEAVILTEKNEVEYGYFTDMVLADAENILSMDSEELLSSGCHIYTTLDQILQSEVEKAFENPDNFPDNAVDNEQCQAAVCILDSRTGEIRAVMGGRSYETRRGINRAIDIKRQPGSAIKPVIAYAPAVEKLGYTPATLVLDEKEDFNGYVPKNYSDSYLGWVTLREALAKSLNLPAVRVLDTLGVEAGKLYASQVGIPFEKKDRGLTLALGGFTTGVSPLCLANSFTPFANGGYYSMSSCITKIENGRGEVIYQRPNTKASVLSGKTAFLITSMLESAAATGTARRVSVKDVPIAAKTGTAGAGKDNKDAWTVAYNPEYTMCCWMGFDSTDEKHCLPSNVTGGTYPAKLLQKIFSAAYKDKKAPNFTRPEDVVALRIDIQSLENGSQPMLASAFTPDEQTMLEYFPEDSAPSQYTSYWGVPSPPDDLSVTNGGGGLPYVSFTPKESFIVYRIIRKDISYGSVETIGEYAGATTMITVNDFTAEYGHTYDYYVVPVHPEIEMEGERLCGPPSSSIRINVLSEENYMP
;
A
#
# COMPACT_ATOMS: atom_id res chain seq x y z
N MET A 1 -52.85 -36.21 -101.07
CA MET A 1 -51.66 -35.38 -100.60
C MET A 1 -52.05 -34.01 -99.97
N GLY A 2 -53.23 -33.68 -99.76
CA GLY A 2 -53.62 -32.34 -99.32
C GLY A 2 -53.83 -32.15 -97.77
N LYS A 3 -54.02 -33.19 -96.95
CA LYS A 3 -54.22 -33.04 -95.46
C LYS A 3 -52.98 -32.85 -94.62
N HIS A 4 -51.81 -33.32 -95.01
CA HIS A 4 -50.60 -33.18 -94.22
C HIS A 4 -49.93 -31.79 -94.20
N ARG A 5 -50.10 -30.99 -95.29
CA ARG A 5 -49.59 -29.60 -95.33
C ARG A 5 -50.33 -28.58 -94.48
N HIS A 6 -51.65 -28.82 -94.20
CA HIS A 6 -52.43 -27.90 -93.40
C HIS A 6 -52.16 -28.07 -91.87
N ILE A 7 -51.75 -29.24 -91.44
CA ILE A 7 -51.45 -29.49 -90.04
C ILE A 7 -50.06 -28.93 -89.67
N GLN A 8 -49.03 -29.08 -90.53
CA GLN A 8 -47.70 -28.51 -90.31
C GLN A 8 -47.69 -26.94 -90.21
N GLY A 9 -48.50 -26.29 -91.04
CA GLY A 9 -48.66 -24.83 -91.02
C GLY A 9 -49.40 -24.29 -89.77
N ARG A 10 -50.30 -25.05 -89.14
CA ARG A 10 -50.92 -24.67 -87.89
C ARG A 10 -50.01 -24.88 -86.67
N LEU A 11 -49.27 -25.98 -86.65
CA LEU A 11 -48.29 -26.22 -85.56
C LEU A 11 -47.15 -25.21 -85.62
N SER A 12 -46.60 -24.84 -86.83
CA SER A 12 -45.61 -23.80 -86.96
C SER A 12 -46.05 -22.42 -86.45
N ARG A 13 -47.31 -22.05 -86.82
CA ARG A 13 -47.90 -20.77 -86.32
C ARG A 13 -48.19 -20.82 -84.84
N PHE A 14 -48.57 -21.94 -84.23
CA PHE A 14 -48.79 -22.13 -82.86
C PHE A 14 -47.44 -22.03 -82.06
N PHE A 15 -46.36 -22.70 -82.59
CA PHE A 15 -45.03 -22.59 -82.04
C PHE A 15 -44.46 -21.14 -82.09
N HIS A 16 -44.68 -20.44 -83.19
CA HIS A 16 -44.28 -19.04 -83.36
C HIS A 16 -45.05 -18.07 -82.44
N LYS A 17 -46.36 -18.33 -82.30
CA LYS A 17 -47.16 -17.54 -81.31
C LYS A 17 -46.74 -17.79 -79.83
N THR A 18 -46.52 -19.04 -79.47
CA THR A 18 -46.07 -19.41 -78.11
C THR A 18 -44.65 -18.85 -77.87
N LEU A 19 -43.71 -18.94 -78.87
CA LEU A 19 -42.40 -18.34 -78.70
C LEU A 19 -42.41 -16.79 -78.67
N SER A 20 -43.34 -16.16 -79.32
CA SER A 20 -43.56 -14.70 -79.25
C SER A 20 -44.14 -14.30 -77.86
N VAL A 21 -45.12 -15.08 -77.36
CA VAL A 21 -45.67 -14.82 -76.03
C VAL A 21 -44.57 -14.99 -74.93
N ILE A 22 -43.73 -16.01 -75.03
CA ILE A 22 -42.60 -16.21 -74.12
C ILE A 22 -41.61 -15.06 -74.25
N LYS A 23 -41.26 -14.60 -75.43
CA LYS A 23 -40.41 -13.44 -75.69
C LYS A 23 -40.97 -12.15 -75.07
N TYR A 24 -42.26 -11.88 -75.30
CA TYR A 24 -42.91 -10.68 -74.69
C TYR A 24 -43.05 -10.75 -73.20
N THR A 25 -43.39 -11.89 -72.64
CA THR A 25 -43.45 -12.09 -71.20
C THR A 25 -42.03 -11.95 -70.55
N ALA A 26 -40.99 -12.48 -71.17
CA ALA A 26 -39.63 -12.29 -70.75
C ALA A 26 -39.18 -10.81 -70.87
N LEU A 27 -39.56 -10.10 -71.92
CA LEU A 27 -39.27 -8.67 -72.10
C LEU A 27 -40.00 -7.80 -71.05
N ILE A 28 -41.26 -8.07 -70.77
CA ILE A 28 -42.02 -7.40 -69.75
C ILE A 28 -41.44 -7.68 -68.38
N GLY A 29 -41.00 -8.91 -68.10
CA GLY A 29 -40.29 -9.29 -66.87
C GLY A 29 -38.99 -8.53 -66.72
N LEU A 30 -38.22 -8.42 -67.82
CA LEU A 30 -36.96 -7.69 -67.85
C LEU A 30 -37.17 -6.17 -67.65
N THR A 31 -38.18 -5.56 -68.31
CA THR A 31 -38.50 -4.13 -68.15
C THR A 31 -39.03 -3.85 -66.75
N MET A 32 -39.82 -4.71 -66.11
CA MET A 32 -40.27 -4.58 -64.70
C MET A 32 -39.09 -4.71 -63.76
N ALA A 33 -38.19 -5.63 -64.01
CA ALA A 33 -36.94 -5.76 -63.22
C ALA A 33 -36.09 -4.51 -63.32
N LEU A 34 -35.90 -3.96 -64.51
CA LEU A 34 -35.16 -2.73 -64.76
C LEU A 34 -35.82 -1.50 -64.08
N ALA A 35 -37.15 -1.36 -64.22
CA ALA A 35 -37.88 -0.31 -63.55
C ALA A 35 -37.84 -0.43 -62.04
N GLY A 36 -37.90 -1.64 -61.52
CA GLY A 36 -37.72 -1.95 -60.09
C GLY A 36 -36.32 -1.58 -59.61
N THR A 37 -35.28 -1.87 -60.43
CA THR A 37 -33.90 -1.50 -60.07
C THR A 37 -33.68 0.02 -60.05
N VAL A 38 -34.23 0.74 -61.04
CA VAL A 38 -34.21 2.21 -61.11
C VAL A 38 -34.95 2.84 -59.92
N PHE A 39 -36.10 2.27 -59.57
CA PHE A 39 -36.89 2.74 -58.42
C PHE A 39 -36.15 2.53 -57.10
N VAL A 40 -35.56 1.34 -56.90
CA VAL A 40 -34.73 1.04 -55.70
C VAL A 40 -33.53 1.96 -55.65
N PHE A 41 -32.87 2.17 -56.82
CA PHE A 41 -31.71 3.06 -56.90
C PHE A 41 -32.08 4.54 -56.58
N SER A 42 -33.19 5.05 -57.15
CA SER A 42 -33.67 6.42 -56.91
C SER A 42 -34.12 6.59 -55.44
N TYR A 43 -34.73 5.56 -54.87
CA TYR A 43 -35.13 5.56 -53.46
C TYR A 43 -33.91 5.57 -52.54
N LEU A 44 -32.92 4.73 -52.80
CA LEU A 44 -31.65 4.72 -52.03
C LEU A 44 -30.91 6.06 -52.12
N MET A 45 -30.93 6.72 -53.29
CA MET A 45 -30.30 8.03 -53.49
C MET A 45 -30.97 9.14 -52.68
N GLY A 46 -32.22 8.94 -52.25
CA GLY A 46 -32.98 9.85 -51.39
C GLY A 46 -32.72 9.65 -49.89
N LEU A 47 -32.02 8.60 -49.43
CA LEU A 47 -31.69 8.35 -48.03
C LEU A 47 -30.34 8.97 -47.71
N GLU A 48 -30.26 9.74 -46.61
CA GLU A 48 -29.03 10.45 -46.18
C GLU A 48 -28.08 9.50 -45.42
N GLU A 49 -28.57 8.64 -44.54
CA GLU A 49 -27.83 7.81 -43.59
C GLU A 49 -26.71 6.95 -44.23
N TRP A 50 -26.91 6.35 -45.40
CA TRP A 50 -25.85 5.57 -46.08
C TRP A 50 -24.79 6.45 -46.76
N ARG A 51 -25.05 7.76 -47.03
CA ARG A 51 -24.07 8.69 -47.56
C ARG A 51 -23.09 9.15 -46.51
N GLU A 52 -23.58 9.38 -45.27
CA GLU A 52 -22.79 9.78 -44.12
C GLU A 52 -22.07 8.61 -43.48
N PHE A 53 -22.38 7.37 -43.88
CA PHE A 53 -21.72 6.18 -43.33
C PHE A 53 -20.22 6.18 -43.62
N ASP A 54 -19.43 6.29 -42.55
CA ASP A 54 -17.99 6.22 -42.56
C ASP A 54 -17.53 4.90 -41.90
N PRO A 55 -17.03 3.94 -42.72
CA PRO A 55 -16.56 2.67 -42.19
C PRO A 55 -15.46 2.81 -41.16
N GLU A 56 -14.61 3.86 -41.20
CA GLU A 56 -13.46 4.05 -40.29
C GLU A 56 -13.92 4.35 -38.86
N LYS A 57 -15.10 4.96 -38.69
CA LYS A 57 -15.66 5.23 -37.37
C LYS A 57 -16.14 3.99 -36.63
N ILE A 58 -16.30 2.84 -37.31
CA ILE A 58 -16.64 1.58 -36.64
C ILE A 58 -15.47 1.11 -35.75
N GLY A 59 -14.23 1.56 -36.02
CA GLY A 59 -13.04 1.25 -35.22
C GLY A 59 -12.97 1.95 -33.86
N ASP A 60 -13.67 3.08 -33.68
CA ASP A 60 -13.67 3.88 -32.42
C ASP A 60 -14.71 3.32 -31.43
N MET A 61 -14.46 2.15 -30.92
CA MET A 61 -15.36 1.48 -29.97
C MET A 61 -15.00 1.89 -28.53
N GLN A 62 -16.01 2.22 -27.71
CA GLN A 62 -15.85 2.31 -26.27
C GLN A 62 -15.36 0.96 -25.72
N GLN A 63 -14.26 0.97 -25.00
CA GLN A 63 -13.65 -0.22 -24.45
C GLN A 63 -13.68 -0.17 -22.92
N THR A 64 -13.68 -1.33 -22.29
CA THR A 64 -13.62 -1.49 -20.85
C THR A 64 -12.24 -1.12 -20.31
N LEU A 65 -12.20 -0.36 -19.23
CA LEU A 65 -11.00 -0.09 -18.46
C LEU A 65 -10.60 -1.35 -17.68
N LEU A 66 -9.35 -1.78 -17.81
CA LEU A 66 -8.82 -2.93 -17.08
C LEU A 66 -7.80 -2.47 -16.02
N ILE A 67 -7.90 -3.04 -14.83
CA ILE A 67 -6.98 -2.77 -13.71
C ILE A 67 -6.26 -4.06 -13.35
N TYR A 68 -4.93 -3.97 -13.21
CA TYR A 68 -4.04 -5.09 -12.90
C TYR A 68 -3.29 -4.83 -11.58
N ASP A 69 -3.03 -5.88 -10.83
CA ASP A 69 -2.20 -5.84 -9.62
C ASP A 69 -0.70 -5.67 -9.94
N LYS A 70 0.13 -5.65 -8.90
CA LYS A 70 1.60 -5.56 -9.03
C LYS A 70 2.24 -6.69 -9.83
N ASN A 71 1.57 -7.83 -10.00
CA ASN A 71 2.05 -9.00 -10.73
C ASN A 71 1.46 -9.10 -12.15
N GLY A 72 0.61 -8.14 -12.55
CA GLY A 72 -0.09 -8.14 -13.84
C GLY A 72 -1.33 -9.05 -13.85
N VAL A 73 -1.86 -9.43 -12.71
CA VAL A 73 -3.13 -10.15 -12.59
C VAL A 73 -4.28 -9.14 -12.62
N GLU A 74 -5.28 -9.38 -13.48
CA GLU A 74 -6.47 -8.54 -13.57
C GLU A 74 -7.28 -8.56 -12.26
N THR A 75 -7.58 -7.38 -11.71
CA THR A 75 -8.34 -7.21 -10.47
C THR A 75 -9.69 -6.57 -10.68
N ALA A 76 -9.85 -5.77 -11.74
CA ALA A 76 -11.14 -5.17 -12.07
C ALA A 76 -11.26 -4.89 -13.57
N ALA A 77 -12.49 -5.06 -14.07
CA ALA A 77 -12.91 -4.65 -15.41
C ALA A 77 -14.08 -3.65 -15.26
N LEU A 78 -13.82 -2.39 -15.54
CA LEU A 78 -14.75 -1.29 -15.28
C LEU A 78 -15.23 -0.66 -16.58
N TYR A 79 -16.52 -0.38 -16.66
CA TYR A 79 -17.16 0.17 -17.86
C TYR A 79 -18.31 1.11 -17.49
N ASN A 80 -18.62 2.05 -18.38
CA ASN A 80 -19.76 2.96 -18.20
C ASN A 80 -21.10 2.32 -18.59
N LYS A 81 -21.33 2.07 -19.90
CA LYS A 81 -22.60 1.50 -20.42
C LYS A 81 -22.43 0.11 -21.02
N GLN A 82 -21.24 -0.23 -21.51
CA GLN A 82 -20.94 -1.45 -22.26
C GLN A 82 -19.63 -2.08 -21.76
N ASN A 83 -19.72 -3.29 -21.23
CA ASN A 83 -18.53 -4.09 -20.96
C ASN A 83 -17.99 -4.64 -22.27
N ARG A 84 -16.87 -4.09 -22.77
CA ARG A 84 -16.24 -4.48 -24.03
C ARG A 84 -14.72 -4.50 -23.89
N VAL A 85 -14.14 -5.66 -24.05
CA VAL A 85 -12.71 -5.88 -24.09
C VAL A 85 -12.34 -6.29 -25.51
N TYR A 86 -11.46 -5.52 -26.15
CA TYR A 86 -11.04 -5.79 -27.53
C TYR A 86 -10.03 -6.93 -27.58
N LEU A 87 -10.23 -7.84 -28.55
CA LEU A 87 -9.33 -8.96 -28.81
C LEU A 87 -9.00 -9.02 -30.32
N PRO A 88 -7.71 -8.92 -30.74
CA PRO A 88 -7.30 -9.06 -32.13
C PRO A 88 -7.68 -10.42 -32.74
N ILE A 89 -7.93 -10.48 -34.04
CA ILE A 89 -8.42 -11.68 -34.73
C ILE A 89 -7.45 -12.88 -34.68
N ASP A 90 -6.16 -12.60 -34.70
CA ASP A 90 -5.07 -13.58 -34.56
C ASP A 90 -4.96 -14.19 -33.15
N GLU A 91 -5.52 -13.52 -32.14
CA GLU A 91 -5.62 -14.07 -30.80
C GLU A 91 -6.92 -14.85 -30.54
N ILE A 92 -7.89 -14.79 -31.49
CA ILE A 92 -9.14 -15.56 -31.41
C ILE A 92 -8.94 -16.95 -32.04
N PRO A 93 -9.13 -18.04 -31.28
CA PRO A 93 -8.96 -19.40 -31.81
C PRO A 93 -9.84 -19.68 -33.02
N GLU A 94 -9.35 -20.53 -33.97
CA GLU A 94 -10.05 -20.83 -35.21
C GLU A 94 -11.44 -21.45 -34.99
N HIS A 95 -11.57 -22.37 -34.01
CA HIS A 95 -12.86 -22.99 -33.69
C HIS A 95 -13.89 -21.96 -33.13
N VAL A 96 -13.44 -20.89 -32.49
CA VAL A 96 -14.32 -19.78 -32.06
C VAL A 96 -14.85 -19.04 -33.31
N LYS A 97 -13.98 -18.60 -34.21
CA LYS A 97 -14.35 -17.94 -35.47
C LYS A 97 -15.35 -18.80 -36.26
N ASN A 98 -15.03 -20.09 -36.37
CA ASN A 98 -15.84 -21.08 -37.11
C ASN A 98 -17.23 -21.28 -36.50
N ALA A 99 -17.38 -21.22 -35.16
CA ALA A 99 -18.70 -21.35 -34.51
C ALA A 99 -19.66 -20.24 -34.95
N PHE A 100 -19.17 -18.99 -35.04
CA PHE A 100 -19.98 -17.86 -35.51
C PHE A 100 -20.27 -17.91 -37.01
N ILE A 101 -19.27 -18.24 -37.82
CA ILE A 101 -19.45 -18.38 -39.28
C ILE A 101 -20.48 -19.49 -39.56
N ALA A 102 -20.38 -20.64 -38.90
CA ALA A 102 -21.25 -21.77 -39.11
C ALA A 102 -22.74 -21.50 -38.86
N ILE A 103 -23.05 -20.64 -37.90
CA ILE A 103 -24.45 -20.37 -37.55
C ILE A 103 -24.99 -19.09 -38.19
N GLU A 104 -24.16 -18.07 -38.36
CA GLU A 104 -24.61 -16.76 -38.82
C GLU A 104 -24.40 -16.57 -40.34
N ASP A 105 -23.28 -17.01 -40.90
CA ASP A 105 -22.92 -16.72 -42.29
C ASP A 105 -21.99 -17.76 -42.91
N THR A 106 -22.54 -18.92 -43.26
CA THR A 106 -21.78 -20.10 -43.73
C THR A 106 -20.90 -19.83 -44.95
N ARG A 107 -21.19 -18.79 -45.75
CA ARG A 107 -20.43 -18.41 -46.94
C ARG A 107 -19.75 -17.05 -46.79
N PHE A 108 -19.42 -16.68 -45.58
CA PHE A 108 -18.85 -15.38 -45.20
C PHE A 108 -17.66 -14.96 -46.09
N TYR A 109 -16.76 -15.88 -46.38
CA TYR A 109 -15.59 -15.62 -47.23
C TYR A 109 -15.87 -15.61 -48.76
N GLU A 110 -17.10 -15.99 -49.22
CA GLU A 110 -17.45 -16.14 -50.63
C GLU A 110 -18.22 -14.97 -51.25
N HIS A 111 -18.82 -14.11 -50.40
CA HIS A 111 -19.62 -12.98 -50.90
C HIS A 111 -18.98 -11.64 -50.52
N ASN A 112 -19.50 -10.52 -51.09
CA ASN A 112 -19.05 -9.15 -50.86
C ASN A 112 -20.14 -8.34 -50.12
N GLY A 113 -20.32 -8.61 -48.84
CA GLY A 113 -21.24 -7.90 -47.93
C GLY A 113 -22.66 -8.45 -47.95
N VAL A 114 -23.14 -8.97 -49.07
CA VAL A 114 -24.49 -9.53 -49.23
C VAL A 114 -24.42 -10.90 -49.92
N ASP A 115 -25.04 -11.92 -49.33
CA ASP A 115 -25.16 -13.25 -49.88
C ASP A 115 -26.46 -13.40 -50.71
N ILE A 116 -26.36 -13.12 -52.02
CA ILE A 116 -27.49 -13.19 -52.95
C ILE A 116 -28.02 -14.61 -53.10
N ILE A 117 -27.13 -15.63 -53.07
CA ILE A 117 -27.54 -17.05 -53.21
C ILE A 117 -28.37 -17.47 -52.01
N ARG A 118 -27.98 -17.10 -50.79
CA ARG A 118 -28.70 -17.35 -49.56
C ARG A 118 -30.04 -16.62 -49.53
N ILE A 119 -30.13 -15.38 -50.06
CA ILE A 119 -31.39 -14.61 -50.15
C ILE A 119 -32.36 -15.30 -51.06
N VAL A 120 -31.93 -15.75 -52.24
CA VAL A 120 -32.79 -16.50 -53.21
C VAL A 120 -33.20 -17.85 -52.65
N GLY A 121 -32.31 -18.56 -51.96
CA GLY A 121 -32.60 -19.85 -51.34
C GLY A 121 -33.65 -19.72 -50.24
N SER A 122 -33.51 -18.74 -49.33
CA SER A 122 -34.45 -18.47 -48.26
C SER A 122 -35.82 -18.05 -48.75
N LEU A 123 -35.91 -17.25 -49.85
CA LEU A 123 -37.20 -16.89 -50.49
C LEU A 123 -37.94 -18.13 -51.09
N ILE A 124 -37.23 -19.07 -51.67
CA ILE A 124 -37.77 -20.32 -52.23
C ILE A 124 -38.30 -21.19 -51.06
N GLU A 125 -37.59 -21.24 -49.97
CA GLU A 125 -37.95 -22.08 -48.82
C GLU A 125 -39.10 -21.49 -48.02
N ASP A 126 -39.16 -20.17 -47.83
CA ASP A 126 -40.25 -19.42 -47.21
C ASP A 126 -41.54 -19.54 -48.07
N LEU A 127 -41.43 -19.53 -49.38
CA LEU A 127 -42.55 -19.79 -50.31
C LEU A 127 -43.07 -21.23 -50.20
N LYS A 128 -42.20 -22.22 -49.98
CA LYS A 128 -42.56 -23.64 -49.80
C LYS A 128 -43.17 -23.91 -48.40
N SER A 129 -42.68 -23.27 -47.40
CA SER A 129 -43.10 -23.52 -45.99
C SER A 129 -44.27 -22.65 -45.54
N GLY A 130 -44.66 -21.61 -46.28
CA GLY A 130 -45.72 -20.68 -45.94
C GLY A 130 -45.40 -19.80 -44.74
N SER A 131 -44.15 -19.71 -44.30
CA SER A 131 -43.78 -18.96 -43.09
C SER A 131 -42.36 -18.33 -43.29
N LEU A 132 -42.24 -17.04 -42.97
CA LEU A 132 -40.95 -16.28 -42.96
C LEU A 132 -40.06 -16.74 -41.79
N LYS A 133 -39.31 -17.83 -41.93
CA LYS A 133 -38.55 -18.45 -40.85
C LYS A 133 -37.02 -18.29 -40.92
N GLN A 134 -36.46 -18.05 -42.06
CA GLN A 134 -34.99 -17.97 -42.23
C GLN A 134 -34.45 -16.54 -42.33
N GLY A 135 -33.45 -16.20 -41.51
CA GLY A 135 -32.75 -14.95 -41.60
C GLY A 135 -31.58 -15.05 -42.63
N ALA A 136 -31.61 -14.20 -43.65
CA ALA A 136 -30.62 -14.18 -44.73
C ALA A 136 -29.58 -13.01 -44.54
N SER A 137 -29.43 -12.48 -43.34
CA SER A 137 -28.45 -11.38 -43.10
C SER A 137 -27.04 -11.92 -42.93
N THR A 138 -26.07 -11.28 -43.53
CA THR A 138 -24.64 -11.61 -43.40
C THR A 138 -24.03 -10.99 -42.14
N ILE A 139 -22.85 -11.47 -41.72
CA ILE A 139 -22.05 -10.88 -40.63
C ILE A 139 -21.80 -9.39 -40.89
N SER A 140 -21.40 -9.01 -42.12
CA SER A 140 -21.18 -7.61 -42.50
C SER A 140 -22.44 -6.74 -42.34
N GLN A 141 -23.62 -7.27 -42.71
CA GLN A 141 -24.89 -6.57 -42.51
C GLN A 141 -25.27 -6.45 -41.04
N GLN A 142 -25.00 -7.48 -40.25
CA GLN A 142 -25.24 -7.43 -38.79
C GLN A 142 -24.32 -6.42 -38.11
N LEU A 143 -23.05 -6.33 -38.48
CA LEU A 143 -22.12 -5.35 -37.95
C LEU A 143 -22.62 -3.94 -38.24
N VAL A 144 -22.93 -3.59 -39.46
CA VAL A 144 -23.46 -2.28 -39.88
C VAL A 144 -24.77 -1.96 -39.18
N LYS A 145 -25.69 -2.93 -39.07
CA LYS A 145 -26.96 -2.77 -38.37
C LYS A 145 -26.76 -2.39 -36.90
N ASN A 146 -25.82 -3.00 -36.21
CA ASN A 146 -25.60 -2.82 -34.78
C ASN A 146 -24.78 -1.56 -34.46
N THR A 147 -23.96 -1.04 -35.40
CA THR A 147 -23.06 0.10 -35.20
C THR A 147 -23.64 1.42 -35.70
N SER A 148 -24.39 1.42 -36.80
CA SER A 148 -24.66 2.66 -37.56
C SER A 148 -26.14 2.91 -37.81
N LEU A 149 -27.06 2.00 -37.47
CA LEU A 149 -28.48 2.13 -37.76
C LEU A 149 -29.32 2.07 -36.49
N THR A 150 -30.13 3.08 -36.29
CA THR A 150 -31.15 3.17 -35.23
C THR A 150 -32.57 3.01 -35.79
N GLY A 151 -33.51 2.51 -34.99
CA GLY A 151 -34.95 2.55 -35.28
C GLY A 151 -35.60 1.26 -35.79
N VAL A 152 -36.88 1.41 -36.31
CA VAL A 152 -37.81 0.32 -36.59
C VAL A 152 -37.38 -0.53 -37.79
N LYS A 153 -37.66 -1.84 -37.76
CA LYS A 153 -37.42 -2.78 -38.88
C LYS A 153 -38.28 -2.42 -40.09
N THR A 154 -37.67 -1.85 -41.15
CA THR A 154 -38.31 -1.48 -42.43
C THR A 154 -37.53 -2.09 -43.61
N MET A 155 -38.22 -2.19 -44.76
CA MET A 155 -37.53 -2.60 -46.02
C MET A 155 -36.46 -1.61 -46.45
N SER A 156 -36.68 -0.32 -46.21
CA SER A 156 -35.70 0.73 -46.39
C SER A 156 -34.39 0.46 -45.62
N ARG A 157 -34.48 0.18 -44.34
CA ARG A 157 -33.34 -0.17 -43.52
C ARG A 157 -32.60 -1.40 -44.06
N LYS A 158 -33.31 -2.42 -44.51
CA LYS A 158 -32.63 -3.62 -45.09
C LYS A 158 -31.81 -3.30 -46.35
N LEU A 159 -32.28 -2.39 -47.18
CA LEU A 159 -31.52 -1.92 -48.32
C LEU A 159 -30.28 -1.08 -47.92
N GLN A 160 -30.43 -0.23 -46.91
CA GLN A 160 -29.31 0.53 -46.33
C GLN A 160 -28.24 -0.40 -45.75
N GLU A 161 -28.65 -1.41 -44.93
CA GLU A 161 -27.77 -2.46 -44.43
C GLU A 161 -26.95 -3.12 -45.54
N ALA A 162 -27.57 -3.44 -46.65
CA ALA A 162 -26.92 -4.09 -47.78
C ALA A 162 -25.87 -3.17 -48.49
N VAL A 163 -26.22 -1.88 -48.70
CA VAL A 163 -25.30 -0.93 -49.34
C VAL A 163 -24.12 -0.60 -48.42
N MET A 164 -24.39 -0.38 -47.13
CA MET A 164 -23.35 -0.11 -46.15
C MET A 164 -22.42 -1.31 -45.92
N ALA A 165 -22.95 -2.55 -45.88
CA ALA A 165 -22.17 -3.78 -45.82
C ALA A 165 -21.25 -3.93 -47.03
N TYR A 166 -21.75 -3.61 -48.24
CA TYR A 166 -20.93 -3.59 -49.43
C TYR A 166 -19.80 -2.53 -49.39
N LYS A 167 -20.09 -1.32 -48.87
CA LYS A 167 -19.06 -0.29 -48.64
C LYS A 167 -18.01 -0.74 -47.64
N LEU A 168 -18.43 -1.36 -46.50
CA LEU A 168 -17.56 -1.89 -45.48
C LEU A 168 -16.54 -2.89 -46.04
N GLU A 169 -17.00 -3.84 -46.87
CA GLU A 169 -16.16 -4.88 -47.48
C GLU A 169 -15.23 -4.37 -48.59
N ARG A 170 -15.42 -3.13 -49.04
CA ARG A 170 -14.47 -2.45 -49.95
C ARG A 170 -13.32 -1.78 -49.21
N VAL A 171 -13.49 -1.49 -47.91
CA VAL A 171 -12.49 -0.83 -47.06
C VAL A 171 -11.70 -1.84 -46.25
N TYR A 172 -12.38 -2.85 -45.70
CA TYR A 172 -11.78 -3.82 -44.81
C TYR A 172 -11.76 -5.24 -45.35
N SER A 173 -10.73 -6.03 -45.00
CA SER A 173 -10.68 -7.46 -45.25
C SER A 173 -11.75 -8.22 -44.47
N LYS A 174 -12.06 -9.43 -44.95
CA LYS A 174 -12.99 -10.34 -44.25
C LYS A 174 -12.60 -10.59 -42.81
N ASP A 175 -11.31 -10.83 -42.51
CA ASP A 175 -10.80 -11.07 -41.18
C ASP A 175 -10.99 -9.82 -40.28
N LYS A 176 -10.76 -8.62 -40.84
CA LYS A 176 -10.99 -7.38 -40.07
C LYS A 176 -12.46 -7.14 -39.78
N ILE A 177 -13.36 -7.50 -40.70
CA ILE A 177 -14.82 -7.41 -40.50
C ILE A 177 -15.25 -8.42 -39.43
N LEU A 178 -14.75 -9.66 -39.45
CA LEU A 178 -15.01 -10.66 -38.45
C LEU A 178 -14.49 -10.25 -37.07
N GLU A 179 -13.28 -9.67 -37.01
CA GLU A 179 -12.71 -9.09 -35.80
C GLU A 179 -13.62 -8.03 -35.23
N MET A 180 -14.02 -7.04 -36.03
CA MET A 180 -14.95 -5.98 -35.57
C MET A 180 -16.29 -6.57 -35.12
N TYR A 181 -16.84 -7.55 -35.83
CA TYR A 181 -18.09 -8.22 -35.48
C TYR A 181 -17.99 -8.91 -34.11
N LEU A 182 -16.96 -9.76 -33.91
CA LEU A 182 -16.76 -10.51 -32.68
C LEU A 182 -16.48 -9.60 -31.48
N ASN A 183 -15.89 -8.42 -31.69
CA ASN A 183 -15.66 -7.43 -30.64
C ASN A 183 -16.84 -6.49 -30.37
N TYR A 184 -17.84 -6.46 -31.28
CA TYR A 184 -18.94 -5.49 -31.17
C TYR A 184 -20.27 -6.09 -30.68
N ILE A 185 -20.56 -7.33 -31.05
CA ILE A 185 -21.88 -7.92 -30.87
C ILE A 185 -22.25 -8.10 -29.41
N TYR A 186 -23.53 -7.93 -29.10
CA TYR A 186 -24.07 -8.09 -27.76
C TYR A 186 -24.41 -9.54 -27.45
N PHE A 187 -23.91 -10.08 -26.34
CA PHE A 187 -24.11 -11.46 -25.86
C PHE A 187 -25.08 -11.58 -24.70
N GLY A 188 -25.69 -10.49 -24.25
CA GLY A 188 -26.51 -10.49 -23.03
C GLY A 188 -25.67 -10.22 -21.77
N ASN A 189 -26.33 -10.05 -20.64
CA ASN A 189 -25.71 -9.81 -19.32
C ASN A 189 -24.67 -8.66 -19.32
N GLY A 190 -24.91 -7.61 -20.12
CA GLY A 190 -24.00 -6.47 -20.24
C GLY A 190 -22.76 -6.72 -21.10
N ALA A 191 -22.52 -7.94 -21.58
CA ALA A 191 -21.33 -8.30 -22.34
C ALA A 191 -21.44 -7.92 -23.81
N TYR A 192 -20.52 -7.08 -24.28
CA TYR A 192 -20.31 -6.71 -25.68
C TYR A 192 -18.96 -7.21 -26.16
N GLY A 193 -18.93 -8.00 -27.19
CA GLY A 193 -17.75 -8.69 -27.72
C GLY A 193 -17.44 -10.02 -27.03
N ILE A 194 -16.66 -10.83 -27.77
CA ILE A 194 -16.39 -12.23 -27.43
C ILE A 194 -15.58 -12.38 -26.14
N GLU A 195 -14.59 -11.49 -25.93
CA GLU A 195 -13.75 -11.54 -24.72
C GLU A 195 -14.54 -11.20 -23.46
N ALA A 196 -15.34 -10.13 -23.51
CA ALA A 196 -16.24 -9.79 -22.39
C ALA A 196 -17.27 -10.89 -22.12
N ALA A 197 -17.81 -11.52 -23.16
CA ALA A 197 -18.76 -12.63 -23.03
C ALA A 197 -18.10 -13.87 -22.41
N ALA A 198 -16.90 -14.23 -22.82
CA ALA A 198 -16.14 -15.36 -22.26
C ALA A 198 -15.86 -15.17 -20.76
N LYS A 199 -15.46 -13.95 -20.35
CA LYS A 199 -15.23 -13.60 -18.96
C LYS A 199 -16.55 -13.61 -18.13
N VAL A 200 -17.60 -12.99 -18.65
CA VAL A 200 -18.89 -12.87 -17.95
C VAL A 200 -19.57 -14.24 -17.74
N TYR A 201 -19.49 -15.13 -18.71
CA TYR A 201 -20.16 -16.43 -18.63
C TYR A 201 -19.30 -17.54 -18.05
N PHE A 202 -17.99 -17.56 -18.37
CA PHE A 202 -17.11 -18.68 -18.02
C PHE A 202 -15.90 -18.31 -17.16
N GLY A 203 -15.67 -17.01 -16.88
CA GLY A 203 -14.53 -16.52 -16.09
C GLY A 203 -13.16 -16.69 -16.73
N ILE A 204 -13.12 -16.93 -18.06
CA ILE A 204 -11.89 -17.17 -18.82
C ILE A 204 -11.80 -16.24 -20.02
N SER A 205 -10.58 -16.08 -20.58
CA SER A 205 -10.38 -15.36 -21.84
C SER A 205 -10.96 -16.16 -23.00
N ALA A 206 -11.45 -15.45 -24.04
CA ALA A 206 -11.89 -16.06 -25.29
C ALA A 206 -10.81 -16.88 -25.99
N LYS A 207 -9.52 -16.61 -25.71
CA LYS A 207 -8.38 -17.43 -26.17
C LYS A 207 -8.41 -18.86 -25.67
N SER A 208 -9.08 -19.11 -24.55
CA SER A 208 -9.12 -20.40 -23.84
C SER A 208 -10.49 -21.10 -23.94
N LEU A 209 -11.43 -20.56 -24.73
CA LEU A 209 -12.74 -21.18 -24.90
C LEU A 209 -12.65 -22.59 -25.51
N SER A 210 -13.39 -23.54 -24.94
CA SER A 210 -13.61 -24.84 -25.58
C SER A 210 -14.52 -24.72 -26.82
N VAL A 211 -14.56 -25.76 -27.64
CA VAL A 211 -15.48 -25.84 -28.79
C VAL A 211 -16.94 -25.73 -28.32
N ALA A 212 -17.30 -26.35 -27.19
CA ALA A 212 -18.62 -26.30 -26.61
C ALA A 212 -18.99 -24.88 -26.12
N GLN A 213 -18.06 -24.20 -25.46
CA GLN A 213 -18.22 -22.84 -24.96
C GLN A 213 -18.36 -21.83 -26.13
N ALA A 214 -17.52 -21.95 -27.15
CA ALA A 214 -17.59 -21.14 -28.37
C ALA A 214 -18.94 -21.30 -29.09
N ALA A 215 -19.41 -22.56 -29.25
CA ALA A 215 -20.70 -22.85 -29.85
C ALA A 215 -21.88 -22.31 -29.01
N MET A 216 -21.76 -22.31 -27.68
CA MET A 216 -22.75 -21.72 -26.78
C MET A 216 -22.85 -20.21 -27.01
N LEU A 217 -21.71 -19.48 -26.99
CA LEU A 217 -21.71 -18.04 -27.23
C LEU A 217 -22.24 -17.69 -28.62
N ALA A 218 -21.84 -18.42 -29.67
CA ALA A 218 -22.39 -18.24 -31.00
C ALA A 218 -23.90 -18.49 -31.06
N GLY A 219 -24.44 -19.36 -30.23
CA GLY A 219 -25.88 -19.61 -30.09
C GLY A 219 -26.66 -18.47 -29.42
N VAL A 220 -26.05 -17.81 -28.46
CA VAL A 220 -26.68 -16.74 -27.66
C VAL A 220 -27.05 -15.52 -28.50
N ILE A 221 -26.22 -15.14 -29.48
CA ILE A 221 -26.37 -13.87 -30.23
C ILE A 221 -27.68 -13.76 -31.02
N LYS A 222 -28.34 -14.87 -31.32
CA LYS A 222 -29.64 -14.88 -32.02
C LYS A 222 -30.72 -14.14 -31.23
N ALA A 223 -30.73 -14.31 -29.91
CA ALA A 223 -31.66 -13.67 -28.99
C ALA A 223 -31.09 -13.77 -27.56
N PRO A 224 -30.20 -12.85 -27.16
CA PRO A 224 -29.51 -12.92 -25.86
C PRO A 224 -30.48 -12.98 -24.65
N THR A 225 -31.61 -12.28 -24.73
CA THR A 225 -32.66 -12.32 -23.70
C THR A 225 -33.39 -13.67 -23.57
N HIS A 226 -33.12 -14.60 -24.50
CA HIS A 226 -33.81 -15.91 -24.54
C HIS A 226 -32.83 -17.10 -24.43
N TYR A 227 -31.62 -16.93 -24.95
CA TYR A 227 -30.61 -18.00 -25.02
C TYR A 227 -29.38 -17.79 -24.11
N ALA A 228 -29.34 -16.69 -23.31
CA ALA A 228 -28.26 -16.50 -22.38
C ALA A 228 -28.29 -17.57 -21.26
N PRO A 229 -27.17 -18.26 -20.99
CA PRO A 229 -27.15 -19.45 -20.12
C PRO A 229 -27.50 -19.17 -18.66
N HIS A 230 -27.31 -17.93 -18.17
CA HIS A 230 -27.75 -17.51 -16.83
C HIS A 230 -29.28 -17.32 -16.71
N LEU A 231 -30.02 -17.22 -17.83
CA LEU A 231 -31.47 -17.07 -17.85
C LEU A 231 -32.20 -18.43 -18.02
N ASP A 232 -31.69 -19.25 -18.96
CA ASP A 232 -32.22 -20.58 -19.26
C ASP A 232 -31.11 -21.47 -19.84
N LEU A 233 -30.48 -22.22 -18.94
CA LEU A 233 -29.36 -23.10 -19.30
C LEU A 233 -29.75 -24.16 -20.30
N GLN A 234 -30.97 -24.74 -20.17
CA GLN A 234 -31.42 -25.82 -21.05
C GLN A 234 -31.59 -25.33 -22.49
N LYS A 235 -32.23 -24.21 -22.71
CA LYS A 235 -32.36 -23.60 -24.03
C LYS A 235 -31.00 -23.19 -24.63
N SER A 236 -30.09 -22.72 -23.80
CA SER A 236 -28.74 -22.40 -24.21
C SER A 236 -28.00 -23.66 -24.70
N ILE A 237 -28.13 -24.79 -23.99
CA ILE A 237 -27.55 -26.08 -24.37
C ILE A 237 -28.17 -26.58 -25.68
N GLU A 238 -29.50 -26.51 -25.85
CA GLU A 238 -30.14 -26.89 -27.11
C GLU A 238 -29.65 -26.06 -28.29
N ARG A 239 -29.48 -24.77 -28.10
CA ARG A 239 -28.95 -23.86 -29.11
C ARG A 239 -27.47 -24.11 -29.40
N ARG A 240 -26.64 -24.36 -28.38
CA ARG A 240 -25.24 -24.82 -28.54
C ARG A 240 -25.18 -26.05 -29.41
N ASN A 241 -25.99 -27.06 -29.12
CA ASN A 241 -25.97 -28.32 -29.85
C ASN A 241 -26.36 -28.14 -31.33
N LEU A 242 -27.24 -27.19 -31.65
CA LEU A 242 -27.55 -26.82 -33.02
C LEU A 242 -26.33 -26.18 -33.73
N VAL A 243 -25.58 -25.31 -33.07
CA VAL A 243 -24.35 -24.72 -33.60
C VAL A 243 -23.32 -25.80 -33.88
N LEU A 244 -23.10 -26.72 -32.93
CA LEU A 244 -22.18 -27.85 -33.06
C LEU A 244 -22.55 -28.75 -34.26
N THR A 245 -23.85 -29.00 -34.48
CA THR A 245 -24.34 -29.76 -35.63
C THR A 245 -24.03 -29.02 -36.92
N ASN A 246 -24.24 -27.71 -36.99
CA ASN A 246 -23.91 -26.92 -38.20
C ASN A 246 -22.40 -26.91 -38.48
N MET A 247 -21.56 -26.86 -37.45
CA MET A 247 -20.09 -26.95 -37.61
C MET A 247 -19.66 -28.31 -38.14
N GLU A 248 -20.27 -29.39 -37.67
CA GLU A 248 -20.05 -30.77 -38.15
C GLU A 248 -20.50 -30.91 -39.60
N ASP A 249 -21.71 -30.48 -39.96
CA ASP A 249 -22.28 -30.56 -41.32
C ASP A 249 -21.46 -29.78 -42.36
N GLN A 250 -20.74 -28.73 -41.89
CA GLN A 250 -19.85 -27.93 -42.74
C GLN A 250 -18.40 -28.43 -42.74
N GLY A 251 -18.09 -29.51 -42.00
CA GLY A 251 -16.74 -30.07 -41.91
C GLY A 251 -15.74 -29.21 -41.12
N LEU A 252 -16.23 -28.27 -40.30
CA LEU A 252 -15.41 -27.39 -39.47
C LEU A 252 -14.92 -28.06 -38.16
N ILE A 253 -15.62 -29.11 -37.73
CA ILE A 253 -15.24 -30.04 -36.68
C ILE A 253 -15.59 -31.47 -37.08
N SER A 254 -14.90 -32.45 -36.53
CA SER A 254 -15.20 -33.87 -36.75
C SER A 254 -16.44 -34.31 -35.97
N ALA A 255 -17.07 -35.42 -36.38
CA ALA A 255 -18.18 -36.03 -35.64
C ALA A 255 -17.81 -36.43 -34.19
N SER A 256 -16.56 -36.78 -33.96
CA SER A 256 -16.05 -37.08 -32.61
C SER A 256 -16.01 -35.83 -31.74
N GLU A 257 -15.45 -34.74 -32.24
CA GLU A 257 -15.38 -33.44 -31.53
C GLU A 257 -16.78 -32.89 -31.27
N SER A 258 -17.70 -32.97 -32.24
CA SER A 258 -19.10 -32.58 -32.07
C SER A 258 -19.78 -33.36 -30.95
N LYS A 259 -19.57 -34.67 -30.88
CA LYS A 259 -20.14 -35.53 -29.84
C LYS A 259 -19.56 -35.20 -28.45
N GLU A 260 -18.25 -35.01 -28.34
CA GLU A 260 -17.58 -34.64 -27.11
C GLU A 260 -18.08 -33.27 -26.61
N ALA A 261 -18.11 -32.24 -27.46
CA ALA A 261 -18.57 -30.90 -27.13
C ALA A 261 -20.05 -30.86 -26.72
N LYS A 262 -20.90 -31.71 -27.30
CA LYS A 262 -22.33 -31.83 -26.89
C LYS A 262 -22.50 -32.42 -25.48
N THR A 263 -21.54 -33.21 -24.99
CA THR A 263 -21.58 -33.83 -23.66
C THR A 263 -20.81 -33.03 -22.61
N GLU A 264 -20.05 -32.01 -23.02
CA GLU A 264 -19.31 -31.14 -22.11
C GLU A 264 -20.24 -30.42 -21.14
N ALA A 265 -19.94 -30.50 -19.83
CA ALA A 265 -20.68 -29.82 -18.77
C ALA A 265 -20.47 -28.32 -18.85
N VAL A 266 -21.54 -27.57 -18.68
CA VAL A 266 -21.49 -26.10 -18.67
C VAL A 266 -21.27 -25.62 -17.24
N ILE A 267 -20.13 -25.01 -16.99
CA ILE A 267 -19.81 -24.36 -15.71
C ILE A 267 -19.84 -22.86 -15.94
N LEU A 268 -20.72 -22.16 -15.25
CA LEU A 268 -20.85 -20.71 -15.30
C LEU A 268 -20.13 -20.07 -14.13
N THR A 269 -19.54 -18.90 -14.38
CA THR A 269 -18.92 -18.07 -13.33
C THR A 269 -20.00 -17.38 -12.51
N GLU A 270 -19.82 -17.36 -11.18
CA GLU A 270 -20.59 -16.49 -10.28
C GLU A 270 -20.20 -15.02 -10.53
N LYS A 271 -21.15 -14.11 -10.33
CA LYS A 271 -20.96 -12.68 -10.59
C LYS A 271 -19.97 -12.13 -9.53
N ASN A 272 -18.77 -11.79 -9.92
CA ASN A 272 -17.83 -11.12 -9.03
C ASN A 272 -18.27 -9.68 -8.76
N GLU A 273 -18.44 -9.33 -7.49
CA GLU A 273 -18.49 -7.94 -7.04
C GLU A 273 -17.12 -7.29 -7.28
N VAL A 274 -17.05 -5.94 -7.31
CA VAL A 274 -15.80 -5.21 -7.47
C VAL A 274 -14.95 -5.46 -6.21
N GLU A 275 -13.94 -6.31 -6.33
CA GLU A 275 -12.98 -6.56 -5.27
C GLU A 275 -12.12 -5.30 -5.03
N TYR A 276 -11.67 -5.11 -3.77
CA TYR A 276 -10.74 -4.03 -3.38
C TYR A 276 -11.26 -2.61 -3.64
N GLY A 277 -12.54 -2.34 -3.28
CA GLY A 277 -13.25 -1.11 -3.65
C GLY A 277 -12.50 0.20 -3.34
N TYR A 278 -11.94 0.37 -2.13
CA TYR A 278 -11.18 1.57 -1.76
C TYR A 278 -9.91 1.77 -2.61
N PHE A 279 -9.21 0.68 -2.91
CA PHE A 279 -8.02 0.74 -3.75
C PHE A 279 -8.38 1.08 -5.20
N THR A 280 -9.42 0.44 -5.71
CA THR A 280 -9.94 0.68 -7.08
C THR A 280 -10.39 2.13 -7.26
N ASP A 281 -11.13 2.70 -6.30
CA ASP A 281 -11.57 4.10 -6.36
C ASP A 281 -10.38 5.08 -6.34
N MET A 282 -9.35 4.79 -5.55
CA MET A 282 -8.11 5.58 -5.52
C MET A 282 -7.39 5.52 -6.88
N VAL A 283 -7.30 4.35 -7.49
CA VAL A 283 -6.69 4.16 -8.82
C VAL A 283 -7.44 4.96 -9.88
N LEU A 284 -8.78 4.96 -9.84
CA LEU A 284 -9.58 5.75 -10.78
C LEU A 284 -9.34 7.25 -10.62
N ALA A 285 -9.33 7.75 -9.39
CA ALA A 285 -9.10 9.17 -9.12
C ALA A 285 -7.69 9.62 -9.58
N ASP A 286 -6.66 8.78 -9.31
CA ASP A 286 -5.30 9.08 -9.77
C ASP A 286 -5.19 9.02 -11.31
N ALA A 287 -5.83 8.05 -11.96
CA ALA A 287 -5.82 7.92 -13.42
C ALA A 287 -6.53 9.10 -14.11
N GLU A 288 -7.68 9.57 -13.59
CA GLU A 288 -8.38 10.76 -14.05
C GLU A 288 -7.46 11.99 -14.03
N ASN A 289 -6.72 12.18 -12.91
CA ASN A 289 -5.77 13.29 -12.78
C ASN A 289 -4.57 13.15 -13.73
N ILE A 290 -3.99 11.95 -13.83
CA ILE A 290 -2.81 11.68 -14.68
C ILE A 290 -3.15 11.91 -16.16
N LEU A 291 -4.30 11.40 -16.62
CA LEU A 291 -4.71 11.44 -18.02
C LEU A 291 -5.50 12.71 -18.36
N SER A 292 -5.89 13.51 -17.36
CA SER A 292 -6.79 14.68 -17.50
C SER A 292 -8.11 14.30 -18.20
N MET A 293 -8.67 13.14 -17.84
CA MET A 293 -9.93 12.60 -18.33
C MET A 293 -11.00 12.71 -17.24
N ASP A 294 -12.26 12.88 -17.64
CA ASP A 294 -13.36 12.69 -16.70
C ASP A 294 -13.67 11.19 -16.50
N SER A 295 -14.54 10.90 -15.52
CA SER A 295 -14.87 9.51 -15.14
C SER A 295 -15.52 8.72 -16.28
N GLU A 296 -16.34 9.36 -17.11
CA GLU A 296 -17.05 8.69 -18.21
C GLU A 296 -16.08 8.39 -19.37
N GLU A 297 -15.18 9.32 -19.66
CA GLU A 297 -14.10 9.15 -20.62
C GLU A 297 -13.13 8.05 -20.19
N LEU A 298 -12.68 8.05 -18.94
CA LEU A 298 -11.77 7.04 -18.42
C LEU A 298 -12.37 5.64 -18.49
N LEU A 299 -13.62 5.46 -18.02
CA LEU A 299 -14.30 4.17 -18.04
C LEU A 299 -14.60 3.63 -19.45
N SER A 300 -14.54 4.49 -20.46
CA SER A 300 -14.78 4.16 -21.87
C SER A 300 -13.49 4.11 -22.71
N SER A 301 -12.34 4.40 -22.08
CA SER A 301 -11.06 4.61 -22.79
C SER A 301 -10.40 3.33 -23.28
N GLY A 302 -10.75 2.18 -22.70
CA GLY A 302 -10.04 0.92 -22.94
C GLY A 302 -8.62 0.90 -22.38
N CYS A 303 -8.27 1.81 -21.47
CA CYS A 303 -6.95 1.82 -20.86
C CYS A 303 -6.71 0.59 -19.98
N HIS A 304 -5.46 0.15 -19.95
CA HIS A 304 -4.95 -0.88 -19.07
C HIS A 304 -4.11 -0.22 -17.99
N ILE A 305 -4.59 -0.21 -16.74
CA ILE A 305 -3.92 0.41 -15.61
C ILE A 305 -3.21 -0.66 -14.79
N TYR A 306 -1.88 -0.59 -14.76
CA TYR A 306 -1.04 -1.44 -13.93
C TYR A 306 -0.79 -0.76 -12.60
N THR A 307 -1.20 -1.41 -11.52
CA THR A 307 -1.17 -0.84 -10.18
C THR A 307 -0.08 -1.44 -9.30
N THR A 308 -0.01 -0.92 -8.09
CA THR A 308 0.91 -1.37 -7.05
C THR A 308 0.24 -2.32 -6.04
N LEU A 309 -1.03 -2.69 -6.26
CA LEU A 309 -1.83 -3.52 -5.38
C LEU A 309 -1.16 -4.86 -5.09
N ASP A 310 -1.06 -5.20 -3.82
CA ASP A 310 -0.75 -6.55 -3.34
C ASP A 310 -2.04 -7.23 -2.90
N GLN A 311 -2.62 -8.08 -3.75
CA GLN A 311 -3.92 -8.72 -3.47
C GLN A 311 -3.90 -9.54 -2.18
N ILE A 312 -2.79 -10.23 -1.89
CA ILE A 312 -2.68 -11.06 -0.68
C ILE A 312 -2.72 -10.15 0.55
N LEU A 313 -1.92 -9.08 0.55
CA LEU A 313 -1.87 -8.14 1.66
C LEU A 313 -3.18 -7.38 1.84
N GLN A 314 -3.81 -6.94 0.75
CA GLN A 314 -5.11 -6.27 0.77
C GLN A 314 -6.19 -7.18 1.36
N SER A 315 -6.26 -8.44 0.93
CA SER A 315 -7.21 -9.42 1.47
C SER A 315 -7.02 -9.66 2.97
N GLU A 316 -5.77 -9.70 3.47
CA GLU A 316 -5.51 -9.84 4.90
C GLU A 316 -5.92 -8.58 5.69
N VAL A 317 -5.79 -7.39 5.10
CA VAL A 317 -6.31 -6.15 5.68
C VAL A 317 -7.84 -6.19 5.78
N GLU A 318 -8.53 -6.56 4.70
CA GLU A 318 -10.00 -6.67 4.66
C GLU A 318 -10.52 -7.68 5.69
N LYS A 319 -9.93 -8.87 5.78
CA LYS A 319 -10.23 -9.87 6.82
C LYS A 319 -10.03 -9.33 8.25
N ALA A 320 -8.98 -8.52 8.46
CA ALA A 320 -8.76 -7.91 9.77
C ALA A 320 -9.84 -6.87 10.10
N PHE A 321 -10.46 -6.23 9.10
CA PHE A 321 -11.55 -5.29 9.26
C PHE A 321 -12.92 -5.95 9.47
N GLU A 322 -13.11 -7.18 9.03
CA GLU A 322 -14.33 -7.96 9.27
C GLU A 322 -14.54 -8.31 10.75
N ASN A 323 -13.46 -8.42 11.53
CA ASN A 323 -13.57 -8.79 12.95
C ASN A 323 -13.84 -7.55 13.83
N PRO A 324 -15.05 -7.43 14.43
CA PRO A 324 -15.43 -6.29 15.26
C PRO A 324 -14.55 -6.08 16.50
N ASP A 325 -13.93 -7.15 17.05
CA ASP A 325 -13.06 -7.08 18.23
C ASP A 325 -11.75 -6.30 17.97
N ASN A 326 -11.48 -5.95 16.73
CA ASN A 326 -10.32 -5.14 16.36
C ASN A 326 -10.54 -3.64 16.54
N PHE A 327 -11.73 -3.23 16.91
CA PHE A 327 -12.14 -1.84 16.99
C PHE A 327 -12.73 -1.47 18.36
N PRO A 328 -12.70 -0.18 18.73
CA PRO A 328 -13.41 0.30 19.89
C PRO A 328 -14.93 0.11 19.76
N ASP A 329 -15.62 0.14 20.90
CA ASP A 329 -17.07 0.15 20.92
C ASP A 329 -17.64 1.36 20.14
N ASN A 330 -18.88 1.22 19.68
CA ASN A 330 -19.61 2.30 19.03
C ASN A 330 -19.92 3.43 20.04
N ALA A 331 -20.21 4.61 19.54
CA ALA A 331 -20.72 5.73 20.33
C ALA A 331 -22.06 5.40 21.03
N VAL A 332 -22.45 6.22 21.99
CA VAL A 332 -23.67 6.01 22.82
C VAL A 332 -24.94 5.93 21.96
N ASP A 333 -24.99 6.62 20.83
CA ASP A 333 -26.09 6.60 19.86
C ASP A 333 -25.91 5.52 18.79
N ASN A 334 -24.94 4.63 18.99
CA ASN A 334 -24.59 3.52 18.12
C ASN A 334 -23.86 3.91 16.81
N GLU A 335 -23.40 5.18 16.65
CA GLU A 335 -22.51 5.53 15.55
C GLU A 335 -21.21 4.72 15.66
N GLN A 336 -20.81 4.14 14.54
CA GLN A 336 -19.66 3.25 14.49
C GLN A 336 -18.34 4.02 14.48
N CYS A 337 -17.44 3.68 15.42
CA CYS A 337 -16.06 4.15 15.34
C CYS A 337 -15.44 3.69 14.02
N GLN A 338 -14.92 4.62 13.26
CA GLN A 338 -14.27 4.38 11.97
C GLN A 338 -12.79 4.05 12.12
N ALA A 339 -12.23 3.45 11.08
CA ALA A 339 -10.81 3.15 10.99
C ALA A 339 -10.32 3.28 9.55
N ALA A 340 -9.05 3.60 9.38
CA ALA A 340 -8.38 3.57 8.09
C ALA A 340 -6.97 2.99 8.24
N VAL A 341 -6.57 2.20 7.24
CA VAL A 341 -5.22 1.63 7.13
C VAL A 341 -4.69 1.90 5.74
N CYS A 342 -3.43 2.30 5.65
CA CYS A 342 -2.67 2.28 4.41
C CYS A 342 -1.33 1.57 4.63
N ILE A 343 -0.89 0.84 3.62
CA ILE A 343 0.36 0.08 3.62
C ILE A 343 1.16 0.46 2.38
N LEU A 344 2.39 0.90 2.63
CA LEU A 344 3.35 1.29 1.60
C LEU A 344 4.51 0.28 1.55
N ASP A 345 5.05 0.07 0.38
CA ASP A 345 6.41 -0.46 0.25
C ASP A 345 7.39 0.60 0.78
N SER A 346 8.15 0.25 1.81
CA SER A 346 9.06 1.18 2.49
C SER A 346 10.15 1.74 1.57
N ARG A 347 10.55 1.01 0.52
CA ARG A 347 11.65 1.36 -0.38
C ARG A 347 11.23 2.24 -1.54
N THR A 348 9.98 2.09 -2.00
CA THR A 348 9.49 2.73 -3.24
C THR A 348 8.38 3.74 -2.99
N GLY A 349 7.73 3.71 -1.82
CA GLY A 349 6.53 4.51 -1.54
C GLY A 349 5.28 4.01 -2.28
N GLU A 350 5.32 2.85 -2.91
CA GLU A 350 4.18 2.24 -3.60
C GLU A 350 3.11 1.77 -2.62
N ILE A 351 1.85 2.11 -2.90
CA ILE A 351 0.73 1.75 -2.04
C ILE A 351 0.36 0.29 -2.32
N ARG A 352 0.58 -0.58 -1.35
CA ARG A 352 0.35 -2.03 -1.45
C ARG A 352 -1.06 -2.44 -1.06
N ALA A 353 -1.65 -1.74 -0.09
CA ALA A 353 -3.00 -1.99 0.38
C ALA A 353 -3.61 -0.73 1.02
N VAL A 354 -4.94 -0.60 0.93
CA VAL A 354 -5.69 0.51 1.50
C VAL A 354 -7.05 0.03 2.02
N MET A 355 -7.41 0.46 3.21
CA MET A 355 -8.77 0.35 3.75
C MET A 355 -9.19 1.71 4.31
N GLY A 356 -10.21 2.32 3.73
CA GLY A 356 -10.63 3.70 4.02
C GLY A 356 -11.85 3.81 4.95
N GLY A 357 -12.32 2.72 5.53
CA GLY A 357 -13.46 2.66 6.44
C GLY A 357 -13.68 1.25 6.95
N ARG A 358 -14.63 1.07 7.87
CA ARG A 358 -14.98 -0.24 8.45
C ARG A 358 -15.56 -1.21 7.41
N SER A 359 -16.25 -0.65 6.40
CA SER A 359 -16.86 -1.36 5.27
C SER A 359 -16.80 -0.51 4.01
N TYR A 360 -16.78 -1.12 2.85
CA TYR A 360 -16.93 -0.44 1.56
C TYR A 360 -18.39 -0.54 1.10
N GLU A 361 -19.14 0.53 1.25
CA GLU A 361 -20.59 0.52 0.97
C GLU A 361 -20.95 1.29 -0.31
N THR A 362 -20.19 2.32 -0.62
CA THR A 362 -20.51 3.23 -1.72
C THR A 362 -19.28 3.46 -2.58
N ARG A 363 -19.43 3.21 -3.88
CA ARG A 363 -18.40 3.53 -4.86
C ARG A 363 -18.11 5.03 -4.85
N ARG A 364 -16.82 5.39 -4.81
CA ARG A 364 -16.33 6.78 -4.67
C ARG A 364 -16.82 7.48 -3.40
N GLY A 365 -17.14 6.71 -2.37
CA GLY A 365 -17.37 7.21 -1.03
C GLY A 365 -16.08 7.74 -0.39
N ILE A 366 -16.21 8.27 0.84
CA ILE A 366 -15.06 8.78 1.59
C ILE A 366 -14.03 7.68 1.85
N ASN A 367 -12.80 7.89 1.40
CA ASN A 367 -11.66 7.05 1.71
C ASN A 367 -10.83 7.70 2.81
N ARG A 368 -11.05 7.33 4.06
CA ARG A 368 -10.40 7.97 5.21
C ARG A 368 -8.89 7.79 5.22
N ALA A 369 -8.34 6.86 4.45
CA ALA A 369 -6.89 6.72 4.34
C ALA A 369 -6.23 7.90 3.62
N ILE A 370 -6.97 8.62 2.76
CA ILE A 370 -6.46 9.72 1.93
C ILE A 370 -7.22 11.04 2.12
N ASP A 371 -8.54 10.99 2.35
CA ASP A 371 -9.41 12.17 2.32
C ASP A 371 -9.47 12.93 3.63
N ILE A 372 -9.38 12.23 4.78
CA ILE A 372 -9.42 12.91 6.08
C ILE A 372 -8.11 13.66 6.36
N LYS A 373 -8.25 14.74 7.13
CA LYS A 373 -7.12 15.48 7.68
C LYS A 373 -7.34 15.65 9.17
N ARG A 374 -6.54 14.95 9.96
CA ARG A 374 -6.66 14.89 11.41
C ARG A 374 -5.34 15.20 12.08
N GLN A 375 -5.38 15.66 13.32
CA GLN A 375 -4.18 15.92 14.11
C GLN A 375 -3.47 14.61 14.42
N PRO A 376 -2.19 14.41 14.02
CA PRO A 376 -1.46 13.16 14.24
C PRO A 376 -1.04 12.95 15.71
N GLY A 377 -1.20 13.97 16.56
CA GLY A 377 -0.69 13.94 17.92
C GLY A 377 0.80 13.60 17.94
N SER A 378 1.21 12.82 18.94
CA SER A 378 2.62 12.43 19.12
C SER A 378 3.21 11.58 18.00
N ALA A 379 2.43 11.11 17.01
CA ALA A 379 2.98 10.37 15.89
C ALA A 379 3.89 11.22 15.00
N ILE A 380 3.76 12.56 15.03
CA ILE A 380 4.60 13.48 14.25
C ILE A 380 5.99 13.72 14.85
N LYS A 381 6.22 13.42 16.14
CA LYS A 381 7.45 13.74 16.86
C LYS A 381 8.73 13.30 16.15
N PRO A 382 8.83 12.05 15.62
CA PRO A 382 10.02 11.64 14.89
C PRO A 382 10.31 12.52 13.69
N VAL A 383 9.27 12.95 12.97
CA VAL A 383 9.37 13.67 11.71
C VAL A 383 9.73 15.14 11.93
N ILE A 384 9.08 15.82 12.88
CA ILE A 384 9.24 17.28 13.00
C ILE A 384 10.33 17.72 13.99
N ALA A 385 10.64 16.87 14.98
CA ALA A 385 11.57 17.22 16.06
C ALA A 385 12.82 16.32 16.05
N TYR A 386 12.67 15.01 16.22
CA TYR A 386 13.80 14.14 16.50
C TYR A 386 14.72 13.91 15.29
N ALA A 387 14.18 13.55 14.13
CA ALA A 387 15.00 13.29 12.96
C ALA A 387 15.81 14.53 12.50
N PRO A 388 15.17 15.70 12.36
CA PRO A 388 15.95 16.90 12.01
C PRO A 388 16.91 17.34 13.11
N ALA A 389 16.67 17.07 14.39
CA ALA A 389 17.64 17.35 15.47
C ALA A 389 18.84 16.41 15.40
N VAL A 390 18.65 15.11 15.16
CA VAL A 390 19.74 14.16 14.94
C VAL A 390 20.57 14.58 13.72
N GLU A 391 19.91 14.95 12.62
CA GLU A 391 20.58 15.32 11.36
C GLU A 391 21.33 16.66 11.44
N LYS A 392 20.77 17.67 12.14
CA LYS A 392 21.27 19.05 12.11
C LYS A 392 22.09 19.44 13.35
N LEU A 393 21.71 18.90 14.51
CA LEU A 393 22.36 19.24 15.78
C LEU A 393 23.35 18.15 16.25
N GLY A 394 23.45 17.03 15.52
CA GLY A 394 24.30 15.91 15.90
C GLY A 394 23.81 15.17 17.15
N TYR A 395 22.52 15.25 17.47
CA TYR A 395 21.96 14.51 18.60
C TYR A 395 22.09 13.01 18.36
N THR A 396 22.30 12.27 19.45
CA THR A 396 22.38 10.81 19.46
C THR A 396 21.27 10.21 20.31
N PRO A 397 20.98 8.94 20.22
CA PRO A 397 20.02 8.28 21.09
C PRO A 397 20.32 8.44 22.59
N ALA A 398 21.60 8.61 22.97
CA ALA A 398 22.04 8.87 24.35
C ALA A 398 22.00 10.36 24.76
N THR A 399 21.73 11.29 23.83
CA THR A 399 21.64 12.72 24.16
C THR A 399 20.57 12.93 25.22
N LEU A 400 20.95 13.63 26.29
CA LEU A 400 20.04 13.91 27.41
C LEU A 400 19.19 15.14 27.15
N VAL A 401 17.90 15.01 27.44
CA VAL A 401 16.93 16.10 27.37
C VAL A 401 16.13 16.12 28.68
N LEU A 402 15.89 17.29 29.23
CA LEU A 402 15.20 17.46 30.49
C LEU A 402 13.67 17.32 30.31
N ASP A 403 13.08 16.36 31.03
CA ASP A 403 11.62 16.19 31.13
C ASP A 403 11.13 16.83 32.43
N GLU A 404 10.99 18.14 32.40
CA GLU A 404 10.53 18.96 33.53
C GLU A 404 9.56 20.02 33.03
N LYS A 405 8.62 20.41 33.85
CA LYS A 405 7.62 21.42 33.57
C LYS A 405 8.27 22.78 33.27
N GLU A 406 7.97 23.35 32.11
CA GLU A 406 8.51 24.62 31.66
C GLU A 406 7.46 25.46 30.93
N ASP A 407 7.63 26.79 31.02
CA ASP A 407 6.88 27.78 30.25
C ASP A 407 7.69 28.24 29.03
N PHE A 408 7.31 27.82 27.85
CA PHE A 408 7.91 28.25 26.59
C PHE A 408 7.21 29.49 26.04
N ASN A 409 7.47 30.64 26.67
CA ASN A 409 6.87 31.95 26.28
C ASN A 409 5.33 31.94 26.26
N GLY A 410 4.71 31.43 27.32
CA GLY A 410 3.25 31.29 27.45
C GLY A 410 2.67 29.95 26.96
N TYR A 411 3.49 29.08 26.43
CA TYR A 411 3.11 27.71 26.11
C TYR A 411 3.64 26.74 27.19
N VAL A 412 2.73 26.14 27.96
CA VAL A 412 3.07 25.24 29.07
C VAL A 412 2.56 23.82 28.74
N PRO A 413 3.32 23.03 27.97
CA PRO A 413 2.94 21.65 27.66
C PRO A 413 2.99 20.76 28.89
N LYS A 414 2.20 19.66 28.88
CA LYS A 414 2.20 18.63 29.90
C LYS A 414 2.41 17.26 29.32
N ASN A 415 3.04 16.35 30.08
CA ASN A 415 3.03 14.94 29.73
C ASN A 415 1.62 14.35 29.90
N TYR A 416 1.33 13.24 29.19
CA TYR A 416 0.02 12.58 29.27
C TYR A 416 -0.34 12.13 30.69
N SER A 417 0.65 11.66 31.45
CA SER A 417 0.50 11.23 32.85
C SER A 417 0.59 12.36 33.87
N ASP A 418 0.84 13.61 33.43
CA ASP A 418 1.18 14.77 34.28
C ASP A 418 2.34 14.51 35.30
N SER A 419 3.21 13.53 34.94
CA SER A 419 4.45 13.20 35.68
C SER A 419 5.67 13.50 34.84
N TYR A 420 6.80 13.77 35.49
CA TYR A 420 8.05 14.20 34.86
C TYR A 420 9.20 13.36 35.38
N LEU A 421 10.14 12.98 34.49
CA LEU A 421 11.21 12.03 34.75
C LEU A 421 12.57 12.68 35.01
N GLY A 422 12.69 14.03 34.90
CA GLY A 422 13.98 14.70 34.93
C GLY A 422 14.79 14.46 33.65
N TRP A 423 16.09 14.25 33.79
CA TRP A 423 16.95 13.95 32.65
C TRP A 423 16.65 12.58 32.05
N VAL A 424 16.36 12.53 30.78
CA VAL A 424 16.10 11.31 30.03
C VAL A 424 16.90 11.31 28.73
N THR A 425 17.24 10.14 28.24
CA THR A 425 17.84 10.01 26.90
C THR A 425 16.83 10.31 25.81
N LEU A 426 17.31 10.70 24.63
CA LEU A 426 16.47 10.89 23.45
C LEU A 426 15.69 9.61 23.11
N ARG A 427 16.33 8.44 23.26
CA ARG A 427 15.71 7.11 23.11
C ARG A 427 14.52 6.92 24.05
N GLU A 428 14.75 7.16 25.32
CA GLU A 428 13.70 7.01 26.35
C GLU A 428 12.55 7.98 26.12
N ALA A 429 12.87 9.26 25.84
CA ALA A 429 11.87 10.28 25.54
C ALA A 429 10.98 9.92 24.34
N LEU A 430 11.57 9.35 23.28
CA LEU A 430 10.83 8.92 22.09
C LEU A 430 10.03 7.65 22.35
N ALA A 431 10.61 6.66 23.03
CA ALA A 431 9.96 5.39 23.34
C ALA A 431 8.74 5.56 24.27
N LYS A 432 8.89 6.40 25.31
CA LYS A 432 7.81 6.76 26.25
C LYS A 432 6.90 7.88 25.71
N SER A 433 7.26 8.47 24.55
CA SER A 433 6.50 9.54 23.90
C SER A 433 6.30 10.79 24.77
N LEU A 434 7.31 11.16 25.59
CA LEU A 434 7.27 12.32 26.47
C LEU A 434 7.08 13.61 25.67
N ASN A 435 6.31 14.55 26.23
CA ASN A 435 5.94 15.78 25.51
C ASN A 435 6.98 16.88 25.69
N LEU A 436 7.45 17.10 26.92
CA LEU A 436 8.40 18.16 27.21
C LEU A 436 9.72 18.01 26.45
N PRO A 437 10.35 16.81 26.41
CA PRO A 437 11.54 16.58 25.60
C PRO A 437 11.34 16.88 24.10
N ALA A 438 10.19 16.49 23.53
CA ALA A 438 9.90 16.77 22.12
C ALA A 438 9.77 18.27 21.83
N VAL A 439 9.13 19.02 22.74
CA VAL A 439 8.99 20.46 22.64
C VAL A 439 10.34 21.17 22.76
N ARG A 440 11.18 20.76 23.76
CA ARG A 440 12.55 21.30 23.92
C ARG A 440 13.43 21.04 22.69
N VAL A 441 13.36 19.83 22.15
CA VAL A 441 14.12 19.47 20.94
C VAL A 441 13.71 20.36 19.77
N LEU A 442 12.40 20.58 19.56
CA LEU A 442 11.93 21.45 18.49
C LEU A 442 12.27 22.92 18.76
N ASP A 443 12.22 23.37 20.01
CA ASP A 443 12.63 24.73 20.40
C ASP A 443 14.10 24.97 20.10
N THR A 444 14.98 24.06 20.52
CA THR A 444 16.41 24.12 20.25
C THR A 444 16.73 24.06 18.75
N LEU A 445 16.06 23.20 18.01
CA LEU A 445 16.20 23.06 16.55
C LEU A 445 15.70 24.30 15.79
N GLY A 446 14.66 24.93 16.33
CA GLY A 446 13.87 25.96 15.66
C GLY A 446 12.71 25.40 14.85
N VAL A 447 11.52 25.94 15.06
CA VAL A 447 10.25 25.48 14.45
C VAL A 447 10.34 25.43 12.92
N GLU A 448 10.93 26.43 12.27
CA GLU A 448 11.02 26.48 10.81
C GLU A 448 11.96 25.39 10.24
N ALA A 449 13.01 25.01 10.96
CA ALA A 449 13.87 23.90 10.55
C ALA A 449 13.14 22.55 10.63
N GLY A 450 12.33 22.33 11.68
CA GLY A 450 11.48 21.14 11.80
C GLY A 450 10.42 21.09 10.69
N LYS A 451 9.76 22.20 10.38
CA LYS A 451 8.78 22.31 9.30
C LYS A 451 9.41 22.06 7.93
N LEU A 452 10.61 22.60 7.70
CA LEU A 452 11.31 22.42 6.42
C LEU A 452 11.51 20.92 6.15
N TYR A 453 12.06 20.18 7.11
CA TYR A 453 12.24 18.74 6.97
C TYR A 453 10.89 18.03 6.78
N ALA A 454 9.91 18.29 7.63
CA ALA A 454 8.60 17.65 7.54
C ALA A 454 7.90 17.92 6.20
N SER A 455 8.08 19.11 5.62
CA SER A 455 7.58 19.43 4.27
C SER A 455 8.27 18.60 3.16
N GLN A 456 9.58 18.34 3.31
CA GLN A 456 10.32 17.50 2.34
C GLN A 456 9.82 16.05 2.28
N VAL A 457 9.21 15.58 3.37
CA VAL A 457 8.59 14.24 3.45
C VAL A 457 7.06 14.29 3.30
N GLY A 458 6.53 15.36 2.72
CA GLY A 458 5.13 15.47 2.31
C GLY A 458 4.14 15.94 3.37
N ILE A 459 4.59 16.37 4.57
CA ILE A 459 3.68 16.93 5.60
C ILE A 459 3.26 18.35 5.19
N PRO A 460 1.94 18.62 5.04
CA PRO A 460 1.45 19.95 4.69
C PRO A 460 1.41 20.88 5.90
N PHE A 461 1.70 22.15 5.70
CA PHE A 461 1.56 23.21 6.70
C PHE A 461 0.75 24.38 6.19
N GLU A 462 -0.06 24.95 7.06
CA GLU A 462 -0.72 26.21 6.80
C GLU A 462 0.09 27.40 7.32
N LYS A 463 -0.27 28.62 6.89
CA LYS A 463 0.38 29.84 7.35
C LYS A 463 0.27 30.06 8.86
N LYS A 464 -0.76 29.50 9.48
CA LYS A 464 -1.03 29.56 10.94
C LYS A 464 -0.22 28.54 11.73
N ASP A 465 0.33 27.53 11.11
CA ASP A 465 1.14 26.50 11.76
C ASP A 465 2.51 27.06 12.14
N ARG A 466 2.53 27.74 13.28
CA ARG A 466 3.69 28.46 13.80
C ARG A 466 3.79 28.25 15.32
N GLY A 467 4.77 27.56 15.75
CA GLY A 467 5.00 27.42 17.21
C GLY A 467 5.24 25.98 17.65
N LEU A 468 5.55 25.85 18.91
CA LEU A 468 6.03 24.61 19.51
C LEU A 468 4.93 23.55 19.66
N THR A 469 3.66 23.91 19.54
CA THR A 469 2.53 22.96 19.50
C THR A 469 2.66 21.93 18.39
N LEU A 470 3.37 22.27 17.32
CA LEU A 470 3.66 21.39 16.19
C LEU A 470 4.47 20.15 16.61
N ALA A 471 5.33 20.26 17.65
CA ALA A 471 6.04 19.11 18.20
C ALA A 471 5.10 18.00 18.71
N LEU A 472 3.88 18.39 19.10
CA LEU A 472 2.85 17.51 19.65
C LEU A 472 1.71 17.22 18.67
N GLY A 473 1.85 17.65 17.39
CA GLY A 473 0.85 17.44 16.36
C GLY A 473 -0.31 18.42 16.37
N GLY A 474 -0.13 19.60 16.97
CA GLY A 474 -1.12 20.68 17.00
C GLY A 474 -1.15 21.46 15.68
N PHE A 475 -1.62 20.83 14.60
CA PHE A 475 -1.78 21.42 13.26
C PHE A 475 -3.12 22.13 13.13
N THR A 476 -3.18 23.11 12.24
CA THR A 476 -4.44 23.78 11.88
C THR A 476 -5.39 22.82 11.17
N THR A 477 -4.92 22.11 10.17
CA THR A 477 -5.72 21.18 9.36
C THR A 477 -5.42 19.72 9.71
N GLY A 478 -4.15 19.33 9.88
CA GLY A 478 -3.72 17.96 10.15
C GLY A 478 -3.24 17.20 8.90
N VAL A 479 -3.16 15.87 9.02
CA VAL A 479 -2.63 14.98 7.99
C VAL A 479 -3.56 13.81 7.73
N SER A 480 -3.43 13.16 6.56
CA SER A 480 -4.09 11.88 6.28
C SER A 480 -3.21 10.70 6.72
N PRO A 481 -3.80 9.50 6.92
CA PRO A 481 -3.03 8.29 7.19
C PRO A 481 -1.96 7.99 6.14
N LEU A 482 -2.26 8.16 4.87
CA LEU A 482 -1.30 7.98 3.79
C LEU A 482 -0.14 8.98 3.86
N CYS A 483 -0.45 10.26 4.10
CA CYS A 483 0.57 11.30 4.24
C CYS A 483 1.51 10.99 5.42
N LEU A 484 0.94 10.61 6.57
CA LEU A 484 1.72 10.26 7.76
C LEU A 484 2.57 8.99 7.53
N ALA A 485 2.00 7.92 6.93
CA ALA A 485 2.75 6.72 6.60
C ALA A 485 3.94 7.02 5.69
N ASN A 486 3.71 7.79 4.62
CA ASN A 486 4.76 8.10 3.66
C ASN A 486 5.90 8.93 4.26
N SER A 487 5.61 9.79 5.26
CA SER A 487 6.63 10.56 5.98
C SER A 487 7.59 9.71 6.81
N PHE A 488 7.26 8.44 7.10
CA PHE A 488 8.10 7.49 7.82
C PHE A 488 8.96 6.61 6.91
N THR A 489 8.66 6.53 5.61
CA THR A 489 9.43 5.68 4.67
C THR A 489 10.93 6.01 4.64
N PRO A 490 11.41 7.27 4.82
CA PRO A 490 12.83 7.56 4.89
C PRO A 490 13.56 6.86 6.04
N PHE A 491 12.87 6.63 7.17
CA PHE A 491 13.49 5.92 8.29
C PHE A 491 13.74 4.44 7.96
N ALA A 492 12.84 3.84 7.18
CA ALA A 492 12.91 2.42 6.82
C ALA A 492 13.92 2.12 5.69
N ASN A 493 14.28 3.12 4.86
CA ASN A 493 15.00 2.89 3.61
C ASN A 493 16.35 3.66 3.48
N GLY A 494 16.90 4.11 4.62
CA GLY A 494 18.20 4.79 4.62
C GLY A 494 18.15 6.27 4.24
N GLY A 495 17.02 6.94 4.44
CA GLY A 495 16.88 8.39 4.32
C GLY A 495 16.31 8.89 3.00
N TYR A 496 15.77 8.03 2.17
CA TYR A 496 15.16 8.41 0.89
C TYR A 496 13.65 8.56 0.96
N TYR A 497 13.13 9.62 0.37
CA TYR A 497 11.71 9.87 0.21
C TYR A 497 11.27 9.66 -1.25
N SER A 498 10.18 8.94 -1.45
CA SER A 498 9.49 8.82 -2.74
C SER A 498 8.02 9.19 -2.55
N MET A 499 7.45 9.92 -3.52
CA MET A 499 6.02 10.20 -3.48
C MET A 499 5.23 8.90 -3.58
N SER A 500 4.21 8.74 -2.74
CA SER A 500 3.32 7.57 -2.79
C SER A 500 2.55 7.52 -4.11
N SER A 501 2.31 6.32 -4.63
CA SER A 501 1.55 6.10 -5.85
C SER A 501 0.88 4.73 -5.84
N CYS A 502 -0.30 4.63 -6.43
CA CYS A 502 -1.00 3.38 -6.66
C CYS A 502 -0.89 2.87 -8.11
N ILE A 503 -0.34 3.69 -9.03
CA ILE A 503 -0.22 3.37 -10.46
C ILE A 503 1.27 3.31 -10.84
N THR A 504 1.66 2.23 -11.54
CA THR A 504 3.01 2.08 -12.10
C THR A 504 3.07 2.45 -13.57
N LYS A 505 2.02 2.09 -14.35
CA LYS A 505 1.97 2.26 -15.80
C LYS A 505 0.51 2.33 -16.26
N ILE A 506 0.26 3.09 -17.33
CA ILE A 506 -1.01 3.06 -18.07
C ILE A 506 -0.71 2.85 -19.54
N GLU A 507 -1.38 1.88 -20.15
CA GLU A 507 -1.41 1.64 -21.58
C GLU A 507 -2.77 2.03 -22.15
N ASN A 508 -2.80 2.47 -23.41
CA ASN A 508 -4.06 2.67 -24.11
C ASN A 508 -4.63 1.34 -24.60
N GLY A 509 -5.83 1.33 -25.19
CA GLY A 509 -6.48 0.13 -25.73
C GLY A 509 -5.74 -0.58 -26.88
N ARG A 510 -4.62 -0.01 -27.34
CA ARG A 510 -3.73 -0.62 -28.36
C ARG A 510 -2.45 -1.21 -27.74
N GLY A 511 -2.30 -1.13 -26.40
CA GLY A 511 -1.10 -1.58 -25.69
C GLY A 511 0.08 -0.60 -25.72
N GLU A 512 -0.13 0.65 -26.16
CA GLU A 512 0.90 1.67 -26.13
C GLU A 512 0.97 2.32 -24.76
N VAL A 513 2.17 2.45 -24.17
CA VAL A 513 2.38 3.09 -22.88
C VAL A 513 2.15 4.59 -22.99
N ILE A 514 1.11 5.10 -22.32
CA ILE A 514 0.76 6.53 -22.28
C ILE A 514 1.16 7.20 -20.97
N TYR A 515 1.42 6.42 -19.94
CA TYR A 515 1.99 6.89 -18.67
C TYR A 515 2.92 5.84 -18.07
N GLN A 516 4.06 6.31 -17.56
CA GLN A 516 5.00 5.51 -16.77
C GLN A 516 5.39 6.30 -15.53
N ARG A 517 5.22 5.71 -14.35
CA ARG A 517 5.61 6.35 -13.09
C ARG A 517 7.09 6.71 -13.09
N PRO A 518 7.46 7.98 -12.79
CA PRO A 518 8.85 8.36 -12.64
C PRO A 518 9.49 7.67 -11.42
N ASN A 519 10.68 7.13 -11.58
CA ASN A 519 11.44 6.57 -10.45
C ASN A 519 12.28 7.69 -9.79
N THR A 520 11.59 8.60 -9.08
CA THR A 520 12.24 9.72 -8.40
C THR A 520 12.36 9.43 -6.90
N LYS A 521 13.59 9.53 -6.38
CA LYS A 521 13.89 9.44 -4.95
C LYS A 521 14.65 10.68 -4.51
N ALA A 522 14.21 11.34 -3.46
CA ALA A 522 14.90 12.45 -2.84
C ALA A 522 15.62 11.98 -1.58
N SER A 523 16.94 12.25 -1.45
CA SER A 523 17.63 12.05 -0.19
C SER A 523 17.24 13.17 0.76
N VAL A 524 16.60 12.84 1.86
CA VAL A 524 16.06 13.80 2.86
C VAL A 524 16.78 13.69 4.21
N LEU A 525 17.39 12.53 4.49
CA LEU A 525 18.20 12.26 5.66
C LEU A 525 19.46 11.48 5.27
N SER A 526 20.49 11.54 6.13
CA SER A 526 21.59 10.58 6.05
C SER A 526 21.15 9.18 6.50
N GLY A 527 21.83 8.15 5.98
CA GLY A 527 21.55 6.77 6.38
C GLY A 527 21.75 6.54 7.88
N LYS A 528 22.77 7.20 8.48
CA LYS A 528 23.02 7.14 9.93
C LYS A 528 21.85 7.72 10.74
N THR A 529 21.32 8.88 10.36
CA THR A 529 20.14 9.47 11.03
C THR A 529 18.93 8.57 10.91
N ALA A 530 18.65 8.05 9.71
CA ALA A 530 17.53 7.13 9.49
C ALA A 530 17.62 5.89 10.40
N PHE A 531 18.81 5.30 10.52
CA PHE A 531 19.04 4.14 11.38
C PHE A 531 18.92 4.49 12.87
N LEU A 532 19.47 5.62 13.34
CA LEU A 532 19.36 6.03 14.75
C LEU A 532 17.92 6.28 15.17
N ILE A 533 17.13 6.96 14.33
CA ILE A 533 15.68 7.15 14.56
C ILE A 533 14.96 5.80 14.57
N THR A 534 15.26 4.92 13.63
CA THR A 534 14.66 3.57 13.57
C THR A 534 14.95 2.79 14.84
N SER A 535 16.21 2.76 15.28
CA SER A 535 16.62 2.07 16.50
C SER A 535 15.88 2.59 17.77
N MET A 536 15.65 3.90 17.86
CA MET A 536 14.84 4.48 18.95
C MET A 536 13.37 4.07 18.84
N LEU A 537 12.82 3.99 17.61
CA LEU A 537 11.43 3.57 17.36
C LEU A 537 11.24 2.05 17.51
N GLU A 538 12.27 1.22 17.33
CA GLU A 538 12.27 -0.19 17.75
C GLU A 538 12.09 -0.31 19.28
N SER A 539 12.74 0.57 20.06
CA SER A 539 12.51 0.61 21.52
C SER A 539 11.07 0.98 21.87
N ALA A 540 10.43 1.87 21.11
CA ALA A 540 9.01 2.21 21.30
C ALA A 540 8.09 1.02 21.01
N ALA A 541 8.43 0.19 20.02
CA ALA A 541 7.71 -1.04 19.68
C ALA A 541 8.00 -2.17 20.69
N ALA A 542 9.22 -2.27 21.21
CA ALA A 542 9.59 -3.36 22.15
C ALA A 542 9.04 -3.14 23.55
N THR A 543 9.28 -1.97 24.13
CA THR A 543 9.00 -1.68 25.54
C THR A 543 8.18 -0.41 25.78
N GLY A 544 8.04 0.44 24.75
CA GLY A 544 7.39 1.74 24.84
C GLY A 544 5.89 1.74 24.60
N THR A 545 5.39 2.90 24.14
CA THR A 545 3.94 3.12 23.92
C THR A 545 3.34 2.27 22.81
N ALA A 546 4.16 1.79 21.84
CA ALA A 546 3.72 0.98 20.72
C ALA A 546 3.87 -0.54 20.93
N ARG A 547 4.19 -1.02 22.14
CA ARG A 547 4.53 -2.44 22.39
C ARG A 547 3.52 -3.47 21.88
N ARG A 548 2.25 -3.08 21.69
CA ARG A 548 1.20 -3.98 21.18
C ARG A 548 1.30 -4.27 19.67
N VAL A 549 2.17 -3.56 18.95
CA VAL A 549 2.39 -3.84 17.51
C VAL A 549 3.38 -4.97 17.27
N SER A 550 4.16 -5.34 18.29
CA SER A 550 5.24 -6.32 18.18
C SER A 550 4.74 -7.69 17.73
N VAL A 551 5.47 -8.28 16.80
CA VAL A 551 5.29 -9.64 16.29
C VAL A 551 6.60 -10.39 16.51
N LYS A 552 6.52 -11.63 16.99
CA LYS A 552 7.71 -12.46 17.21
C LYS A 552 8.48 -12.65 15.88
N ASP A 553 9.79 -12.51 15.96
CA ASP A 553 10.73 -12.68 14.84
C ASP A 553 10.52 -11.72 13.66
N VAL A 554 9.75 -10.62 13.86
CA VAL A 554 9.56 -9.53 12.89
C VAL A 554 10.12 -8.24 13.50
N PRO A 555 11.20 -7.66 12.96
CA PRO A 555 11.70 -6.36 13.41
C PRO A 555 10.67 -5.28 13.05
N ILE A 556 10.25 -4.50 14.03
CA ILE A 556 9.25 -3.44 13.88
C ILE A 556 9.72 -2.21 14.64
N ALA A 557 9.76 -1.08 13.94
CA ALA A 557 9.86 0.25 14.52
C ALA A 557 8.49 0.93 14.48
N ALA A 558 8.09 1.63 15.55
CA ALA A 558 6.75 2.19 15.60
C ALA A 558 6.64 3.47 16.41
N LYS A 559 5.62 4.28 16.11
CA LYS A 559 5.23 5.46 16.89
C LYS A 559 3.72 5.57 17.01
N THR A 560 3.26 5.79 18.22
CA THR A 560 1.87 6.06 18.53
C THR A 560 1.59 7.56 18.56
N GLY A 561 0.36 7.93 18.20
CA GLY A 561 -0.20 9.26 18.33
C GLY A 561 -1.59 9.19 18.98
N THR A 562 -1.94 10.21 19.73
CA THR A 562 -3.27 10.38 20.31
C THR A 562 -3.55 11.88 20.34
N ALA A 563 -4.66 12.30 19.77
CA ALA A 563 -5.15 13.66 19.87
C ALA A 563 -6.34 13.70 20.86
N GLY A 564 -6.27 14.57 21.86
CA GLY A 564 -7.27 14.63 22.93
C GLY A 564 -8.40 15.61 22.66
N ALA A 565 -9.52 15.41 23.37
CA ALA A 565 -10.67 16.30 23.44
C ALA A 565 -11.14 16.40 24.91
N GLY A 566 -10.48 17.23 25.70
CA GLY A 566 -10.80 17.32 27.14
C GLY A 566 -10.42 16.04 27.87
N LYS A 567 -11.44 15.28 28.34
CA LYS A 567 -11.23 14.02 29.07
C LYS A 567 -11.07 12.81 28.17
N ASP A 568 -11.55 12.90 26.94
CA ASP A 568 -11.58 11.82 25.95
C ASP A 568 -10.63 12.08 24.78
N ASN A 569 -10.46 11.10 23.91
CA ASN A 569 -9.60 11.19 22.73
C ASN A 569 -10.45 11.40 21.47
N LYS A 570 -9.89 12.12 20.49
CA LYS A 570 -10.51 12.33 19.18
C LYS A 570 -9.99 11.33 18.15
N ASP A 571 -8.67 11.20 18.12
CA ASP A 571 -7.96 10.44 17.10
C ASP A 571 -6.91 9.55 17.77
N ALA A 572 -6.86 8.28 17.35
CA ALA A 572 -5.85 7.32 17.78
C ALA A 572 -5.06 6.84 16.55
N TRP A 573 -3.73 6.94 16.63
CA TRP A 573 -2.82 6.69 15.52
C TRP A 573 -1.72 5.71 15.90
N THR A 574 -1.37 4.84 14.96
CA THR A 574 -0.10 4.09 15.01
C THR A 574 0.52 4.06 13.63
N VAL A 575 1.78 4.48 13.54
CA VAL A 575 2.63 4.21 12.40
C VAL A 575 3.62 3.14 12.82
N ALA A 576 3.73 2.09 12.03
CA ALA A 576 4.67 1.01 12.27
C ALA A 576 5.32 0.59 10.96
N TYR A 577 6.59 0.26 10.98
CA TYR A 577 7.31 -0.09 9.77
C TYR A 577 8.43 -1.11 10.02
N ASN A 578 8.82 -1.75 8.93
CA ASN A 578 10.04 -2.52 8.79
C ASN A 578 10.69 -2.20 7.42
N PRO A 579 11.80 -2.84 7.03
CA PRO A 579 12.44 -2.53 5.75
C PRO A 579 11.59 -2.83 4.50
N GLU A 580 10.50 -3.60 4.63
CA GLU A 580 9.61 -3.94 3.50
C GLU A 580 8.34 -3.11 3.48
N TYR A 581 7.66 -2.95 4.64
CA TYR A 581 6.37 -2.27 4.73
C TYR A 581 6.36 -1.15 5.74
N THR A 582 5.74 -0.02 5.37
CA THR A 582 5.36 1.08 6.26
C THR A 582 3.85 1.17 6.32
N MET A 583 3.28 1.01 7.51
CA MET A 583 1.84 0.94 7.76
C MET A 583 1.40 2.07 8.67
N CYS A 584 0.27 2.70 8.38
CA CYS A 584 -0.40 3.62 9.28
C CYS A 584 -1.83 3.19 9.52
N CYS A 585 -2.25 3.19 10.79
CA CYS A 585 -3.63 3.00 11.20
C CYS A 585 -4.12 4.23 11.94
N TRP A 586 -5.30 4.72 11.58
CA TRP A 586 -6.09 5.72 12.28
C TRP A 586 -7.41 5.12 12.74
N MET A 587 -7.86 5.53 13.92
CA MET A 587 -9.20 5.26 14.45
C MET A 587 -9.80 6.51 15.08
N GLY A 588 -11.10 6.74 14.85
CA GLY A 588 -11.86 7.89 15.35
C GLY A 588 -13.24 7.97 14.75
N PHE A 589 -13.90 9.10 14.94
CA PHE A 589 -15.22 9.39 14.35
C PHE A 589 -15.09 10.45 13.23
N ASP A 590 -16.00 10.45 12.26
CA ASP A 590 -16.00 11.41 11.15
C ASP A 590 -16.22 12.83 11.64
N SER A 591 -17.14 13.02 12.56
CA SER A 591 -17.33 14.25 13.32
C SER A 591 -16.98 14.01 14.79
N THR A 592 -16.41 15.00 15.46
CA THR A 592 -16.04 14.92 16.86
C THR A 592 -16.88 15.89 17.69
N ASP A 593 -17.67 15.35 18.62
CA ASP A 593 -18.43 16.09 19.62
C ASP A 593 -18.40 15.35 20.98
N GLU A 594 -19.23 15.71 21.93
CA GLU A 594 -19.26 15.10 23.25
C GLU A 594 -19.69 13.60 23.24
N LYS A 595 -20.40 13.16 22.19
CA LYS A 595 -20.86 11.76 22.05
C LYS A 595 -19.91 10.93 21.17
N HIS A 596 -19.29 11.58 20.19
CA HIS A 596 -18.44 10.96 19.17
C HIS A 596 -16.96 11.21 19.48
N CYS A 597 -16.54 10.66 20.63
CA CYS A 597 -15.15 10.64 21.09
C CYS A 597 -14.73 9.22 21.44
N LEU A 598 -13.45 8.93 21.26
CA LEU A 598 -12.85 7.70 21.78
C LEU A 598 -12.68 7.81 23.29
N PRO A 599 -13.03 6.77 24.07
CA PRO A 599 -12.75 6.75 25.51
C PRO A 599 -11.27 7.01 25.79
N SER A 600 -10.96 7.59 26.95
CA SER A 600 -9.59 7.99 27.34
C SER A 600 -8.58 6.83 27.33
N ASN A 601 -9.02 5.59 27.54
CA ASN A 601 -8.20 4.39 27.46
C ASN A 601 -7.97 3.89 26.03
N VAL A 602 -8.66 4.43 25.02
CA VAL A 602 -8.44 4.13 23.60
C VAL A 602 -7.42 5.11 23.05
N THR A 603 -6.20 4.65 22.88
CA THR A 603 -5.05 5.43 22.40
C THR A 603 -4.43 4.75 21.18
N GLY A 604 -3.49 5.41 20.52
CA GLY A 604 -2.73 4.78 19.45
C GLY A 604 -2.08 3.45 19.84
N GLY A 605 -1.61 3.33 21.08
CA GLY A 605 -1.01 2.10 21.60
C GLY A 605 -2.00 0.97 21.92
N THR A 606 -3.30 1.12 21.64
CA THR A 606 -4.34 0.12 21.90
C THR A 606 -4.84 -0.55 20.61
N TYR A 607 -6.02 -0.21 20.14
CA TYR A 607 -6.64 -0.84 18.97
C TYR A 607 -5.85 -0.64 17.66
N PRO A 608 -5.36 0.59 17.33
CA PRO A 608 -4.58 0.76 16.11
C PRO A 608 -3.30 -0.09 16.10
N ALA A 609 -2.58 -0.17 17.24
CA ALA A 609 -1.38 -0.99 17.35
C ALA A 609 -1.68 -2.49 17.22
N LYS A 610 -2.77 -2.98 17.85
CA LYS A 610 -3.22 -4.38 17.74
C LYS A 610 -3.64 -4.74 16.30
N LEU A 611 -4.33 -3.84 15.61
CA LEU A 611 -4.75 -4.07 14.23
C LEU A 611 -3.51 -4.21 13.31
N LEU A 612 -2.53 -3.31 13.44
CA LEU A 612 -1.28 -3.42 12.69
C LEU A 612 -0.49 -4.68 13.07
N GLN A 613 -0.48 -5.08 14.33
CA GLN A 613 0.14 -6.33 14.77
C GLN A 613 -0.45 -7.55 14.04
N LYS A 614 -1.77 -7.62 13.88
CA LYS A 614 -2.44 -8.71 13.15
C LYS A 614 -2.06 -8.70 11.67
N ILE A 615 -2.03 -7.52 11.05
CA ILE A 615 -1.65 -7.37 9.64
C ILE A 615 -0.18 -7.76 9.43
N PHE A 616 0.76 -7.32 10.30
CA PHE A 616 2.16 -7.77 10.23
C PHE A 616 2.29 -9.28 10.43
N SER A 617 1.54 -9.85 11.38
CA SER A 617 1.54 -11.31 11.59
C SER A 617 1.09 -12.08 10.36
N ALA A 618 0.04 -11.60 9.67
CA ALA A 618 -0.44 -12.19 8.44
C ALA A 618 0.56 -12.02 7.28
N ALA A 619 1.15 -10.82 7.13
CA ALA A 619 2.11 -10.52 6.07
C ALA A 619 3.40 -11.36 6.15
N TYR A 620 3.77 -11.83 7.35
CA TYR A 620 5.00 -12.61 7.60
C TYR A 620 4.72 -14.05 8.06
N LYS A 621 3.49 -14.54 7.92
CA LYS A 621 3.12 -15.89 8.33
C LYS A 621 3.98 -16.98 7.68
N ASP A 622 4.27 -16.82 6.38
CA ASP A 622 4.94 -17.83 5.55
C ASP A 622 6.29 -17.34 4.99
N LYS A 623 6.78 -16.18 5.44
CA LYS A 623 8.07 -15.62 5.02
C LYS A 623 8.82 -14.96 6.17
N LYS A 624 10.15 -14.95 6.09
CA LYS A 624 11.00 -14.24 7.05
C LYS A 624 10.99 -12.74 6.76
N ALA A 625 10.81 -11.92 7.80
CA ALA A 625 10.95 -10.48 7.70
C ALA A 625 12.43 -10.06 7.54
N PRO A 626 12.72 -9.02 6.71
CA PRO A 626 14.06 -8.47 6.62
C PRO A 626 14.41 -7.66 7.87
N ASN A 627 15.69 -7.71 8.27
CA ASN A 627 16.21 -6.88 9.36
C ASN A 627 16.56 -5.47 8.88
N PHE A 628 16.51 -4.50 9.79
CA PHE A 628 17.11 -3.19 9.54
C PHE A 628 18.63 -3.31 9.41
N THR A 629 19.19 -2.62 8.44
CA THR A 629 20.63 -2.66 8.18
C THR A 629 21.31 -1.48 8.88
N ARG A 630 22.27 -1.77 9.75
CA ARG A 630 23.09 -0.74 10.37
C ARG A 630 24.13 -0.24 9.36
N PRO A 631 24.22 1.09 9.13
CA PRO A 631 25.28 1.69 8.32
C PRO A 631 26.67 1.44 8.91
N GLU A 632 27.70 1.42 8.05
CA GLU A 632 29.09 1.15 8.47
C GLU A 632 29.67 2.26 9.37
N ASP A 633 29.21 3.51 9.16
CA ASP A 633 29.56 4.71 9.93
C ASP A 633 28.79 4.88 11.24
N VAL A 634 28.07 3.83 11.69
CA VAL A 634 27.39 3.76 12.98
C VAL A 634 27.98 2.64 13.82
N VAL A 635 28.46 2.97 15.01
CA VAL A 635 29.04 2.02 15.97
C VAL A 635 28.06 1.71 17.11
N ALA A 636 28.13 0.49 17.62
CA ALA A 636 27.40 0.07 18.81
C ALA A 636 28.36 -0.02 19.99
N LEU A 637 28.11 0.75 21.05
CA LEU A 637 28.98 0.86 22.20
C LEU A 637 28.22 0.56 23.50
N ARG A 638 28.91 -0.06 24.46
CA ARG A 638 28.39 -0.22 25.82
C ARG A 638 28.70 1.07 26.60
N ILE A 639 27.67 1.75 27.06
CA ILE A 639 27.78 2.97 27.86
C ILE A 639 27.32 2.72 29.29
N ASP A 640 27.90 3.48 30.22
CA ASP A 640 27.54 3.48 31.61
C ASP A 640 26.24 4.28 31.83
N ILE A 641 25.18 3.64 32.36
CA ILE A 641 23.89 4.28 32.64
C ILE A 641 24.03 5.42 33.64
N GLN A 642 24.90 5.27 34.63
CA GLN A 642 25.12 6.30 35.66
C GLN A 642 25.77 7.56 35.06
N SER A 643 26.55 7.43 34.00
CA SER A 643 27.12 8.60 33.27
C SER A 643 26.04 9.49 32.66
N LEU A 644 24.81 8.99 32.48
CA LEU A 644 23.68 9.73 31.93
C LEU A 644 22.88 10.54 33.02
N GLU A 645 23.29 10.49 34.27
CA GLU A 645 22.62 11.25 35.33
C GLU A 645 22.98 12.75 35.23
N ASN A 646 22.04 13.58 35.68
CA ASN A 646 22.23 15.03 35.85
C ASN A 646 22.68 15.82 34.59
N GLY A 647 22.38 15.34 33.39
CA GLY A 647 22.70 16.04 32.14
C GLY A 647 24.15 15.89 31.70
N SER A 648 24.89 14.91 32.22
CA SER A 648 26.28 14.64 31.87
C SER A 648 26.41 14.02 30.46
N GLN A 649 27.62 14.02 29.90
CA GLN A 649 27.86 13.36 28.60
C GLN A 649 27.95 11.84 28.78
N PRO A 650 27.49 11.04 27.80
CA PRO A 650 27.60 9.60 27.85
C PRO A 650 29.06 9.15 27.88
N MET A 651 29.41 8.23 28.79
CA MET A 651 30.73 7.63 28.91
C MET A 651 30.67 6.13 28.62
N LEU A 652 31.76 5.58 28.11
CA LEU A 652 31.91 4.14 27.89
C LEU A 652 31.90 3.40 29.23
N ALA A 653 31.23 2.26 29.24
CA ALA A 653 31.29 1.32 30.35
C ALA A 653 32.71 0.77 30.46
N SER A 654 33.28 0.76 31.70
CA SER A 654 34.57 0.16 31.97
C SER A 654 34.48 -1.37 32.09
N ALA A 655 35.62 -2.03 32.29
CA ALA A 655 35.69 -3.46 32.57
C ALA A 655 35.05 -3.82 33.97
N PHE A 656 34.86 -2.83 34.81
CA PHE A 656 34.29 -2.98 36.15
C PHE A 656 32.82 -2.56 36.24
N THR A 657 32.26 -2.00 35.15
CA THR A 657 30.84 -1.60 35.14
C THR A 657 29.96 -2.84 35.16
N PRO A 658 29.06 -3.01 36.16
CA PRO A 658 28.12 -4.14 36.19
C PRO A 658 27.24 -4.19 34.93
N ASP A 659 26.83 -5.40 34.51
CA ASP A 659 26.00 -5.56 33.31
C ASP A 659 24.66 -4.82 33.41
N GLU A 660 24.05 -4.80 34.61
CA GLU A 660 22.83 -4.06 34.91
C GLU A 660 22.98 -2.52 34.89
N GLN A 661 24.22 -2.02 34.99
CA GLN A 661 24.57 -0.61 34.87
C GLN A 661 25.09 -0.26 33.49
N THR A 662 25.02 -1.18 32.53
CA THR A 662 25.39 -0.94 31.14
C THR A 662 24.21 -0.98 30.20
N MET A 663 24.24 -0.13 29.18
CA MET A 663 23.33 -0.23 28.05
C MET A 663 24.10 -0.22 26.72
N LEU A 664 23.59 -1.00 25.76
CA LEU A 664 24.09 -0.92 24.39
C LEU A 664 23.42 0.25 23.68
N GLU A 665 24.25 1.17 23.12
CA GLU A 665 23.75 2.33 22.41
C GLU A 665 24.48 2.56 21.09
N TYR A 666 23.80 3.21 20.13
CA TYR A 666 24.31 3.47 18.81
C TYR A 666 24.73 4.93 18.64
N PHE A 667 25.90 5.12 18.04
CA PHE A 667 26.48 6.44 17.79
C PHE A 667 27.01 6.52 16.37
N PRO A 668 26.94 7.70 15.73
CA PRO A 668 27.78 7.97 14.57
C PRO A 668 29.26 7.81 15.01
N GLU A 669 30.10 7.22 14.17
CA GLU A 669 31.50 6.97 14.50
C GLU A 669 32.28 8.25 14.82
N ASP A 670 31.95 9.35 14.12
CA ASP A 670 32.55 10.68 14.26
C ASP A 670 32.19 11.41 15.55
N SER A 671 31.15 11.00 16.27
CA SER A 671 30.65 11.61 17.50
C SER A 671 30.47 10.61 18.65
N ALA A 672 31.04 9.42 18.51
CA ALA A 672 31.01 8.39 19.52
C ALA A 672 31.81 8.78 20.78
N PRO A 673 31.31 8.46 22.00
CA PRO A 673 32.06 8.67 23.23
C PRO A 673 33.37 7.86 23.21
N SER A 674 34.46 8.48 23.67
CA SER A 674 35.80 7.86 23.74
C SER A 674 36.30 7.70 25.18
N GLN A 675 35.63 8.34 26.15
CA GLN A 675 36.07 8.32 27.55
C GLN A 675 35.29 7.23 28.29
N TYR A 676 36.00 6.46 29.09
CA TYR A 676 35.42 5.48 30.00
C TYR A 676 34.94 6.15 31.28
N THR A 677 33.93 5.59 31.88
CA THR A 677 33.42 6.05 33.18
C THR A 677 34.51 5.95 34.24
N SER A 678 34.69 7.00 35.06
CA SER A 678 35.55 6.97 36.22
C SER A 678 34.87 6.37 37.43
N TYR A 679 33.57 6.38 37.49
CA TYR A 679 32.79 5.82 38.62
C TYR A 679 33.07 4.31 38.80
N TRP A 680 33.00 3.54 37.77
CA TRP A 680 33.28 2.09 37.75
C TRP A 680 34.77 1.84 37.41
N GLY A 681 35.68 2.36 38.20
CA GLY A 681 37.11 2.25 37.95
C GLY A 681 37.88 1.86 39.21
N VAL A 682 39.18 1.65 39.04
CA VAL A 682 40.09 1.49 40.18
C VAL A 682 40.21 2.81 40.89
N PRO A 683 39.78 2.93 42.17
CA PRO A 683 39.75 4.19 42.86
C PRO A 683 41.14 4.76 43.12
N SER A 684 41.24 6.09 43.17
CA SER A 684 42.53 6.78 43.30
C SER A 684 42.81 7.20 44.72
N PRO A 685 44.05 7.07 45.23
CA PRO A 685 44.42 7.51 46.57
C PRO A 685 44.49 9.05 46.65
N PRO A 686 44.32 9.67 47.85
CA PRO A 686 44.59 11.09 48.02
C PRO A 686 46.08 11.44 47.83
N ASP A 687 46.35 12.64 47.27
CA ASP A 687 47.72 13.10 47.06
C ASP A 687 48.28 13.90 48.24
N ASP A 688 47.42 14.39 49.11
CA ASP A 688 47.75 15.37 50.15
C ASP A 688 47.68 14.80 51.60
N LEU A 689 47.94 13.47 51.71
CA LEU A 689 47.95 12.86 53.03
C LEU A 689 48.91 13.58 53.95
N SER A 690 48.45 14.01 55.09
CA SER A 690 49.27 14.60 56.15
C SER A 690 49.00 13.91 57.50
N VAL A 691 50.05 13.65 58.21
CA VAL A 691 49.92 13.08 59.56
C VAL A 691 50.81 13.91 60.49
N THR A 692 50.21 14.46 61.57
CA THR A 692 50.91 15.29 62.54
C THR A 692 50.54 14.85 63.97
N ASN A 693 51.34 15.15 64.97
CA ASN A 693 50.94 14.96 66.36
C ASN A 693 49.94 16.06 66.76
N GLY A 694 48.73 15.65 67.10
CA GLY A 694 47.63 16.49 67.56
C GLY A 694 47.67 16.74 69.06
N GLY A 695 46.53 17.21 69.58
CA GLY A 695 46.36 17.43 71.01
C GLY A 695 46.56 16.11 71.80
N GLY A 696 47.45 16.16 72.81
CA GLY A 696 47.82 15.01 73.63
C GLY A 696 48.94 14.14 72.97
N GLY A 697 49.57 14.55 71.89
CA GLY A 697 50.66 13.83 71.24
C GLY A 697 50.22 12.66 70.35
N LEU A 698 48.94 12.44 70.18
CA LEU A 698 48.36 11.37 69.34
C LEU A 698 48.29 11.77 67.82
N PRO A 699 48.43 10.85 66.91
CA PRO A 699 48.41 11.14 65.46
C PRO A 699 47.10 11.74 65.03
N TYR A 700 47.18 12.81 64.23
CA TYR A 700 46.10 13.48 63.54
C TYR A 700 46.35 13.33 62.02
N VAL A 701 45.45 12.55 61.43
CA VAL A 701 45.48 12.21 60.00
C VAL A 701 44.54 13.11 59.24
N SER A 702 44.98 13.73 58.17
CA SER A 702 44.15 14.56 57.30
C SER A 702 44.47 14.32 55.83
N PHE A 703 43.45 14.33 54.99
CA PHE A 703 43.58 14.23 53.53
C PHE A 703 42.35 14.71 52.82
N THR A 704 42.43 15.09 51.56
CA THR A 704 41.28 15.44 50.71
C THR A 704 40.94 14.26 49.80
N PRO A 705 39.71 13.73 49.90
CA PRO A 705 39.25 12.71 48.97
C PRO A 705 39.27 13.18 47.51
N LYS A 706 39.71 12.34 46.56
CA LYS A 706 39.67 12.63 45.11
C LYS A 706 38.28 12.43 44.53
N GLU A 707 37.59 11.40 44.99
CA GLU A 707 36.25 11.04 44.55
C GLU A 707 35.28 10.97 45.75
N SER A 708 34.15 11.64 45.68
CA SER A 708 33.17 11.73 46.76
C SER A 708 32.37 10.42 47.00
N PHE A 709 32.34 9.52 46.04
CA PHE A 709 31.65 8.24 46.11
C PHE A 709 32.53 7.07 46.60
N ILE A 710 33.84 7.28 46.74
CA ILE A 710 34.80 6.27 47.21
C ILE A 710 34.89 6.27 48.73
N VAL A 711 35.12 5.11 49.33
CA VAL A 711 35.41 4.94 50.74
C VAL A 711 36.91 4.93 50.93
N TYR A 712 37.40 5.72 51.89
CA TYR A 712 38.85 5.82 52.16
C TYR A 712 39.12 5.12 53.48
N ARG A 713 39.97 4.04 53.39
CA ARG A 713 40.35 3.25 54.53
C ARG A 713 41.71 3.76 55.01
N ILE A 714 41.80 4.23 56.27
CA ILE A 714 43.05 4.63 56.90
C ILE A 714 43.67 3.39 57.50
N ILE A 715 44.94 3.13 57.08
CA ILE A 715 45.75 2.02 57.57
C ILE A 715 46.88 2.55 58.37
N ARG A 716 47.12 1.95 59.54
CA ARG A 716 48.25 2.15 60.44
C ARG A 716 49.11 0.90 60.45
N LYS A 717 50.38 1.03 60.17
CA LYS A 717 51.37 -0.05 60.27
C LYS A 717 52.33 0.30 61.37
N ASP A 718 52.39 -0.51 62.43
CA ASP A 718 53.37 -0.40 63.51
C ASP A 718 54.74 -0.88 63.01
N ILE A 719 55.75 0.01 63.02
CA ILE A 719 57.09 -0.30 62.56
C ILE A 719 57.87 -1.07 63.64
N SER A 720 57.49 -0.90 64.89
CA SER A 720 58.15 -1.53 66.06
C SER A 720 57.80 -3.01 66.18
N TYR A 721 56.57 -3.38 65.90
CA TYR A 721 56.04 -4.75 66.07
C TYR A 721 55.57 -5.42 64.73
N GLY A 722 55.43 -4.64 63.64
CA GLY A 722 55.02 -5.13 62.33
C GLY A 722 53.52 -5.38 62.14
N SER A 723 52.71 -5.03 63.10
CA SER A 723 51.22 -5.14 62.98
C SER A 723 50.69 -4.11 62.01
N VAL A 724 49.56 -4.51 61.30
CA VAL A 724 48.85 -3.62 60.38
C VAL A 724 47.36 -3.61 60.79
N GLU A 725 46.84 -2.41 61.03
CA GLU A 725 45.45 -2.24 61.49
C GLU A 725 44.69 -1.21 60.65
N THR A 726 43.41 -1.43 60.48
CA THR A 726 42.50 -0.43 59.93
C THR A 726 41.97 0.48 61.02
N ILE A 727 42.25 1.76 60.93
CA ILE A 727 41.85 2.79 61.88
C ILE A 727 40.40 3.18 61.69
N GLY A 728 39.96 3.17 60.43
CA GLY A 728 38.59 3.48 60.09
C GLY A 728 38.39 3.54 58.57
N GLU A 729 37.10 3.49 58.18
CA GLU A 729 36.64 3.72 56.82
C GLU A 729 35.78 4.97 56.79
N TYR A 730 36.05 5.87 55.89
CA TYR A 730 35.38 7.18 55.78
C TYR A 730 34.84 7.37 54.37
N ALA A 731 33.57 7.69 54.23
CA ALA A 731 32.96 8.02 52.96
C ALA A 731 33.64 9.26 52.36
N GLY A 732 33.90 9.26 51.10
CA GLY A 732 34.44 10.39 50.37
C GLY A 732 33.60 11.65 50.56
N ALA A 733 34.22 12.76 50.53
CA ALA A 733 33.62 14.07 50.71
C ALA A 733 34.31 15.09 49.80
N THR A 734 33.65 16.20 49.54
CA THR A 734 34.26 17.33 48.81
C THR A 734 35.15 18.19 49.68
N THR A 735 35.21 17.87 50.99
CA THR A 735 36.02 18.59 52.01
C THR A 735 37.02 17.62 52.62
N MET A 736 38.10 18.21 53.16
CA MET A 736 39.15 17.49 53.86
C MET A 736 38.54 16.60 54.98
N ILE A 737 38.96 15.34 55.01
CA ILE A 737 38.68 14.38 56.06
C ILE A 737 39.81 14.52 57.13
N THR A 738 39.42 14.61 58.39
CA THR A 738 40.36 14.71 59.50
C THR A 738 39.96 13.68 60.58
N VAL A 739 40.95 12.91 61.06
CA VAL A 739 40.76 11.82 61.99
C VAL A 739 41.81 11.83 63.05
N ASN A 740 41.43 11.77 64.37
CA ASN A 740 42.38 11.53 65.45
C ASN A 740 42.47 10.00 65.68
N ASP A 741 43.67 9.48 65.73
CA ASP A 741 43.89 8.09 66.08
C ASP A 741 44.11 7.96 67.61
N PHE A 742 43.04 7.76 68.28
CA PHE A 742 43.03 7.56 69.79
C PHE A 742 43.52 6.17 70.23
N THR A 743 43.79 5.28 69.27
CA THR A 743 44.23 3.90 69.52
C THR A 743 45.75 3.75 69.33
N ALA A 744 46.46 4.80 69.00
CA ALA A 744 47.93 4.81 68.87
C ALA A 744 48.58 4.80 70.23
N GLU A 745 49.61 4.00 70.39
CA GLU A 745 50.33 3.86 71.65
C GLU A 745 51.55 4.81 71.73
N TYR A 746 51.76 5.39 72.86
CA TYR A 746 52.89 6.29 73.13
C TYR A 746 54.23 5.54 73.00
N GLY A 747 55.21 6.21 72.32
CA GLY A 747 56.53 5.65 72.13
C GLY A 747 56.68 4.74 70.96
N HIS A 748 55.58 4.48 70.18
CA HIS A 748 55.65 3.70 68.96
C HIS A 748 55.89 4.58 67.77
N THR A 749 56.40 3.93 66.69
CA THR A 749 56.55 4.53 65.38
C THR A 749 55.58 3.88 64.40
N TYR A 750 54.76 4.71 63.78
CA TYR A 750 53.76 4.22 62.83
C TYR A 750 53.95 4.83 61.42
N ASP A 751 53.69 4.02 60.41
CA ASP A 751 53.43 4.46 59.04
C ASP A 751 51.93 4.47 58.79
N TYR A 752 51.40 5.63 58.41
CA TYR A 752 49.99 5.81 57.98
C TYR A 752 49.94 5.93 56.47
N TYR A 753 48.97 5.27 55.87
CA TYR A 753 48.58 5.43 54.48
C TYR A 753 47.07 5.23 54.33
N VAL A 754 46.57 5.70 53.18
CA VAL A 754 45.14 5.63 52.88
C VAL A 754 44.97 4.74 51.65
N VAL A 755 44.05 3.78 51.76
CA VAL A 755 43.66 2.88 50.67
C VAL A 755 42.24 3.28 50.23
N PRO A 756 42.07 3.74 49.01
CA PRO A 756 40.71 3.98 48.50
C PRO A 756 40.03 2.65 48.15
N VAL A 757 38.76 2.49 48.48
CA VAL A 757 37.95 1.27 48.38
C VAL A 757 36.67 1.61 47.68
N HIS A 758 36.37 0.91 46.56
CA HIS A 758 35.10 1.10 45.89
C HIS A 758 33.94 0.52 46.72
N PRO A 759 32.84 1.26 46.96
CA PRO A 759 31.76 0.78 47.85
C PRO A 759 30.95 -0.38 47.24
N GLU A 760 30.85 -0.49 45.92
CA GLU A 760 29.95 -1.38 45.17
C GLU A 760 30.67 -2.43 44.31
N ILE A 761 31.94 -2.27 43.97
CA ILE A 761 32.67 -3.26 43.17
C ILE A 761 33.27 -4.30 44.08
N GLU A 762 32.91 -5.57 43.89
CA GLU A 762 33.54 -6.71 44.56
C GLU A 762 34.31 -7.58 43.54
N MET A 763 35.53 -7.99 43.90
CA MET A 763 36.31 -8.94 43.17
C MET A 763 36.77 -10.06 44.11
N GLU A 764 36.46 -11.32 43.72
CA GLU A 764 36.77 -12.51 44.52
C GLU A 764 36.27 -12.46 45.99
N GLY A 765 35.14 -11.75 46.22
CA GLY A 765 34.51 -11.61 47.52
C GLY A 765 35.09 -10.47 48.39
N GLU A 766 36.00 -9.66 47.86
CA GLU A 766 36.49 -8.47 48.50
C GLU A 766 36.20 -7.20 47.67
N ARG A 767 35.97 -6.06 48.35
CA ARG A 767 35.76 -4.78 47.69
C ARG A 767 37.00 -4.35 46.90
N LEU A 768 36.81 -3.85 45.68
CA LEU A 768 37.92 -3.36 44.86
C LEU A 768 38.66 -2.22 45.55
N CYS A 769 39.97 -2.45 45.83
CA CYS A 769 40.86 -1.44 46.38
C CYS A 769 41.76 -0.83 45.32
N GLY A 770 41.96 0.44 45.37
CA GLY A 770 42.98 1.12 44.59
C GLY A 770 44.39 1.08 45.24
N PRO A 771 45.38 1.61 44.60
CA PRO A 771 46.72 1.68 45.14
C PRO A 771 46.74 2.51 46.41
N PRO A 772 47.55 2.14 47.43
CA PRO A 772 47.66 2.96 48.65
C PRO A 772 48.33 4.31 48.34
N SER A 773 48.04 5.34 49.14
CA SER A 773 48.77 6.59 49.08
C SER A 773 50.25 6.41 49.52
N SER A 774 51.07 7.42 49.32
CA SER A 774 52.33 7.48 49.98
C SER A 774 52.17 7.37 51.47
N SER A 775 53.04 6.60 52.16
CA SER A 775 53.00 6.50 53.64
C SER A 775 53.70 7.67 54.33
N ILE A 776 53.12 8.10 55.43
CA ILE A 776 53.71 9.13 56.28
C ILE A 776 54.10 8.46 57.60
N ARG A 777 55.41 8.61 57.99
CA ARG A 777 55.92 8.06 59.21
C ARG A 777 55.85 9.09 60.35
N ILE A 778 55.38 8.67 61.47
CA ILE A 778 55.29 9.51 62.67
C ILE A 778 55.71 8.73 63.94
N ASN A 779 56.34 9.41 64.80
CA ASN A 779 56.64 8.90 66.18
C ASN A 779 55.61 9.47 67.15
N VAL A 780 54.93 8.64 67.87
CA VAL A 780 54.00 9.08 68.91
C VAL A 780 54.84 9.41 70.16
N LEU A 781 54.83 10.70 70.45
CA LEU A 781 55.63 11.18 71.57
C LEU A 781 55.04 10.69 72.98
N SER A 782 55.87 10.38 73.93
CA SER A 782 55.42 10.03 75.28
C SER A 782 54.65 11.19 75.94
N GLU A 783 53.68 10.86 76.75
CA GLU A 783 52.82 11.87 77.48
C GLU A 783 53.64 12.89 78.22
N GLU A 784 54.88 12.52 78.77
CA GLU A 784 55.78 13.39 79.51
C GLU A 784 56.48 14.45 78.60
N ASN A 785 56.61 14.22 77.30
CA ASN A 785 57.31 15.17 76.34
C ASN A 785 56.35 16.18 75.68
N TYR A 786 55.00 16.16 76.07
CA TYR A 786 53.98 17.05 75.47
C TYR A 786 53.45 18.10 76.47
N MET A 787 54.04 18.21 77.59
CA MET A 787 53.69 19.35 78.47
C MET A 787 54.45 20.60 77.95
N PRO A 788 53.72 21.75 77.68
CA PRO A 788 54.42 22.99 77.21
C PRO A 788 55.23 23.64 78.27
#